data_c90af8af85f25e66f51fdf2e94e039cb
#
_entry.id   c90af8af85f25e66f51fdf2e94e039cb
#
_cell.length_a   1.000
_cell.length_b   1.000
_cell.length_c   1.000
_cell.angle_alpha   90.00
_cell.angle_beta   90.00
_cell.angle_gamma   90.00
#
_symmetry.space_group_name_H-M   'P 1'
#
loop_
_entity.id
_entity.type
_entity.pdbx_description
1 polymer ?
#
loop_
_entity_poly.entity_id
_entity_poly.type
_entity_poly.pdbx_seq_one_letter_code
_entity_poly.pdbx_strand_id
1 'polypeptide(L)'
;MEKSIKSRSWLKTDQDVAWEAHAQSRPAIPEAQKLATIKPPVHLTLEDQLLFQKFGQGSFTEVPFSCIHYGFEAQVRKNPDSMAVAHQGETITYEALNNQANQLAAILHQHGVTEGGHVGLFVQRSIPMVVGILGILKAGAAYVPQHIGVAPETQLKHVAAKAQMKVILTLKAFEHLVPPSEAYTCLVLEDLIAEMSETNVPDFIPDRLPLPDTNAFIIFTSGTTGPPNGVQVTHQNVCNILLTAPGNLGIGPGTKVGQILSIAFDMSVWEILGCLGNGGTLVIRGKSIEETVKQVDVVIATPTILSSVNPKKCKQVKVAAVAGEPCPKALADTWSRFCNFYNSCGPTETTIINTAQLYNTSVDGGLTIGKPTPNNTVYVLDENQKPCAIGEVGEMWAGGACVSKGYLENPTLNGERYAADPFLGNGARMFRTRDLGKWNEHGELEHYGRTDDQVKIKGFRVELDSVSAVLEAIPNCKRAVALKYDNQSLVAFVSPATITEEEAQAAVGEALPYYCVPSKVLALEELPKTSRGKIDKRLLLSLAKQSETEATATKPKTDQRAYEHVQLPAQKSWWRRMWDGPRLMHYNRLAFLVILANFLTLFYGLGQGQWWTSDQIALQSISKVILVNFTVAIVIRQQYIINLLFGLATSAPKNWPLSIRRRLGKIYHFGGIHVGGTTSGTVWFAIFVGSLTYQWIYQPHQVATGLVLVTYALLALLVLIVVFALPRNRAKYHDAFERMHRFGGWTALLLFWAQTLLFVQATQGEGSYGTALFNSLGFWLLALITFSIALPWLRLRKVPIEITNPSKHVALVKFNYGVTPFAGSSTSISRSPLLEWHSFANVPAPNENGFRLTISRAGDWTGKFIDDLPSHVWVRGIPTAGVGNIDKLFSKVIWIATGSGIGPCLPHLLSQETPSRLVWATRSPRKTYGEALVDEILEVQPEALIWNTDTHGKPDMVKLAYKACQDFGAEAVICISNKKLTWKVVEGLESRGIPAYGAIWDS
;
A
#
# COMPACT_ATOMS: atom_id res chain seq x y z
N MET A 1 42.24 -18.11 25.87
CA MET A 1 41.48 -19.31 26.31
C MET A 1 40.83 -19.89 25.09
N GLU A 2 41.60 -20.72 24.41
CA GLU A 2 41.16 -21.57 23.32
C GLU A 2 40.35 -22.72 23.95
N LYS A 3 39.16 -22.97 23.48
CA LYS A 3 38.52 -24.27 23.64
C LYS A 3 37.67 -24.59 22.41
N SER A 4 38.30 -25.43 21.57
CA SER A 4 37.67 -26.64 21.00
C SER A 4 36.46 -26.43 20.08
N ILE A 5 36.74 -26.14 18.83
CA ILE A 5 35.87 -26.59 17.73
C ILE A 5 36.11 -28.11 17.62
N LYS A 6 35.18 -28.90 18.14
CA LYS A 6 35.12 -30.33 17.83
C LYS A 6 34.73 -30.49 16.37
N SER A 7 35.67 -30.95 15.55
CA SER A 7 35.42 -31.49 14.21
C SER A 7 34.31 -32.55 14.28
N ARG A 8 33.13 -32.28 13.73
CA ARG A 8 32.16 -33.35 13.42
C ARG A 8 32.79 -34.17 12.32
N SER A 9 33.16 -35.42 12.68
CA SER A 9 33.59 -36.43 11.73
C SER A 9 32.49 -36.68 10.71
N TRP A 10 32.83 -36.57 9.45
CA TRP A 10 32.01 -36.81 8.25
C TRP A 10 31.66 -38.31 8.16
N LEU A 11 30.78 -38.80 8.98
CA LEU A 11 29.99 -39.97 8.67
C LEU A 11 28.84 -39.47 7.81
N LYS A 12 28.84 -39.80 6.50
CA LYS A 12 27.72 -39.59 5.59
C LYS A 12 26.48 -40.18 6.28
N THR A 13 25.44 -39.35 6.42
CA THR A 13 24.17 -39.87 6.91
C THR A 13 23.50 -40.70 5.81
N ASP A 14 22.57 -41.59 6.17
CA ASP A 14 21.78 -42.34 5.17
C ASP A 14 21.08 -41.41 4.17
N GLN A 15 20.76 -40.16 4.62
CA GLN A 15 20.22 -39.09 3.77
C GLN A 15 21.23 -38.56 2.75
N ASP A 16 22.53 -38.44 3.11
CA ASP A 16 23.58 -38.02 2.18
C ASP A 16 23.81 -39.08 1.09
N VAL A 17 23.74 -40.37 1.46
CA VAL A 17 23.89 -41.49 0.55
C VAL A 17 22.67 -41.60 -0.36
N ALA A 18 21.45 -41.45 0.16
CA ALA A 18 20.22 -41.42 -0.64
C ALA A 18 20.20 -40.23 -1.63
N TRP A 19 20.70 -39.07 -1.22
CA TRP A 19 20.78 -37.92 -2.10
C TRP A 19 21.87 -38.10 -3.17
N GLU A 20 23.05 -38.62 -2.84
CA GLU A 20 24.10 -38.88 -3.86
C GLU A 20 23.59 -39.87 -4.91
N ALA A 21 22.90 -40.93 -4.49
CA ALA A 21 22.22 -41.84 -5.39
C ALA A 21 21.16 -41.13 -6.24
N HIS A 22 20.34 -40.26 -5.60
CA HIS A 22 19.33 -39.45 -6.28
C HIS A 22 19.98 -38.39 -7.20
N ALA A 23 21.06 -37.73 -6.77
CA ALA A 23 21.79 -36.77 -7.58
C ALA A 23 22.45 -37.45 -8.82
N GLN A 24 22.89 -38.72 -8.67
CA GLN A 24 23.43 -39.51 -9.77
C GLN A 24 22.33 -40.03 -10.73
N SER A 25 21.11 -40.25 -10.25
CA SER A 25 19.93 -40.63 -11.04
C SER A 25 19.26 -39.45 -11.73
N ARG A 26 19.63 -38.23 -11.40
CA ARG A 26 19.09 -37.03 -12.06
C ARG A 26 19.43 -37.04 -13.54
N PRO A 27 18.48 -36.69 -14.42
CA PRO A 27 18.78 -36.58 -15.84
C PRO A 27 20.01 -35.70 -16.03
N ALA A 28 21.03 -36.24 -16.72
CA ALA A 28 22.17 -35.42 -17.08
C ALA A 28 21.66 -34.20 -17.84
N ILE A 29 22.21 -33.03 -17.54
CA ILE A 29 22.06 -31.88 -18.42
C ILE A 29 22.51 -32.39 -19.78
N PRO A 30 21.68 -32.32 -20.85
CA PRO A 30 22.09 -32.73 -22.18
C PRO A 30 23.45 -32.09 -22.42
N GLU A 31 24.46 -32.89 -22.84
CA GLU A 31 25.83 -32.38 -23.15
C GLU A 31 25.62 -31.04 -23.81
N ALA A 32 26.13 -30.00 -23.16
CA ALA A 32 25.70 -28.62 -23.44
C ALA A 32 25.88 -28.47 -24.96
N GLN A 33 24.72 -28.31 -25.63
CA GLN A 33 24.78 -28.05 -27.05
C GLN A 33 25.60 -26.76 -27.15
N LYS A 34 26.92 -26.91 -27.40
CA LYS A 34 27.74 -25.78 -27.83
C LYS A 34 26.89 -25.13 -28.88
N LEU A 35 26.35 -23.94 -28.57
CA LEU A 35 25.51 -23.21 -29.52
C LEU A 35 26.26 -23.29 -30.86
N ALA A 36 25.66 -23.94 -31.82
CA ALA A 36 26.27 -24.04 -33.15
C ALA A 36 26.53 -22.61 -33.59
N THR A 37 27.69 -22.32 -34.12
CA THR A 37 28.00 -20.96 -34.56
C THR A 37 26.93 -20.55 -35.57
N ILE A 38 26.30 -19.40 -35.36
CA ILE A 38 25.29 -18.86 -36.25
C ILE A 38 25.83 -18.88 -37.71
N LYS A 39 25.07 -19.44 -38.63
CA LYS A 39 25.44 -19.45 -40.05
C LYS A 39 25.43 -18.02 -40.61
N PRO A 40 26.47 -17.57 -41.32
CA PRO A 40 26.52 -16.21 -41.83
C PRO A 40 25.50 -15.99 -42.95
N PRO A 41 24.78 -14.84 -42.95
CA PRO A 41 23.83 -14.51 -43.99
C PRO A 41 24.55 -14.03 -45.28
N VAL A 42 24.62 -14.87 -46.29
CA VAL A 42 25.39 -14.65 -47.53
C VAL A 42 24.97 -13.43 -48.39
N HIS A 43 23.82 -12.80 -48.12
CA HIS A 43 23.39 -11.61 -48.83
C HIS A 43 23.89 -10.29 -48.22
N LEU A 44 24.47 -10.30 -47.02
CA LEU A 44 25.04 -9.14 -46.36
C LEU A 44 26.51 -8.96 -46.75
N THR A 45 27.07 -7.78 -46.50
CA THR A 45 28.49 -7.53 -46.61
C THR A 45 29.28 -8.45 -45.68
N LEU A 46 30.54 -8.72 -45.95
CA LEU A 46 31.37 -9.57 -45.09
C LEU A 46 31.46 -9.01 -43.66
N GLU A 47 31.50 -7.70 -43.51
CA GLU A 47 31.52 -7.03 -42.25
C GLU A 47 30.21 -7.27 -41.47
N ASP A 48 29.05 -7.04 -42.09
CA ASP A 48 27.74 -7.28 -41.49
C ASP A 48 27.53 -8.77 -41.15
N GLN A 49 28.06 -9.70 -41.95
CA GLN A 49 28.01 -11.12 -41.64
C GLN A 49 28.75 -11.45 -40.34
N LEU A 50 29.96 -10.89 -40.15
CA LEU A 50 30.73 -11.08 -38.93
C LEU A 50 30.06 -10.44 -37.71
N LEU A 51 29.51 -9.24 -37.91
CA LEU A 51 28.79 -8.53 -36.83
C LEU A 51 27.48 -9.25 -36.49
N PHE A 52 26.74 -9.74 -37.46
CA PHE A 52 25.52 -10.53 -37.22
C PHE A 52 25.82 -11.79 -36.37
N GLN A 53 26.91 -12.51 -36.71
CA GLN A 53 27.34 -13.65 -35.90
C GLN A 53 27.74 -13.25 -34.47
N LYS A 54 28.51 -12.17 -34.35
CA LYS A 54 29.02 -11.66 -33.05
C LYS A 54 27.94 -11.10 -32.15
N PHE A 55 27.00 -10.32 -32.70
CA PHE A 55 26.00 -9.62 -31.94
C PHE A 55 24.76 -10.48 -31.67
N GLY A 56 24.37 -11.31 -32.65
CA GLY A 56 23.17 -12.14 -32.61
C GLY A 56 23.22 -13.28 -31.57
N GLN A 57 24.39 -13.56 -30.97
CA GLN A 57 24.59 -14.72 -30.10
C GLN A 57 25.12 -14.29 -28.72
N GLY A 58 24.44 -14.70 -27.65
CA GLY A 58 24.91 -14.57 -26.27
C GLY A 58 26.08 -15.51 -25.98
N SER A 59 26.81 -15.24 -24.89
CA SER A 59 27.91 -16.11 -24.47
C SER A 59 27.43 -17.51 -24.13
N PHE A 60 28.25 -18.51 -24.46
CA PHE A 60 28.01 -19.85 -23.94
C PHE A 60 28.30 -19.89 -22.44
N THR A 61 27.35 -20.43 -21.66
CA THR A 61 27.47 -20.58 -20.20
C THR A 61 26.83 -21.90 -19.77
N GLU A 62 27.57 -22.68 -19.01
CA GLU A 62 27.05 -23.93 -18.45
C GLU A 62 25.97 -23.63 -17.43
N VAL A 63 24.84 -24.35 -17.51
CA VAL A 63 23.72 -24.23 -16.61
C VAL A 63 23.91 -25.23 -15.46
N PRO A 64 23.93 -24.80 -14.19
CA PRO A 64 24.36 -25.66 -13.09
C PRO A 64 23.38 -26.77 -12.69
N PHE A 65 22.08 -26.64 -13.04
CA PHE A 65 21.04 -27.62 -12.71
C PHE A 65 20.06 -27.83 -13.86
N SER A 66 19.58 -29.08 -13.99
CA SER A 66 18.58 -29.47 -15.01
C SER A 66 17.17 -28.96 -14.67
N CYS A 67 16.82 -28.90 -13.38
CA CYS A 67 15.53 -28.41 -12.88
C CYS A 67 15.75 -27.34 -11.80
N ILE A 68 14.88 -26.33 -11.79
CA ILE A 68 15.07 -25.14 -10.94
C ILE A 68 14.98 -25.45 -9.44
N HIS A 69 14.13 -26.38 -9.01
CA HIS A 69 14.03 -26.79 -7.60
C HIS A 69 15.29 -27.50 -7.10
N TYR A 70 16.13 -28.12 -7.96
CA TYR A 70 17.42 -28.68 -7.56
C TYR A 70 18.41 -27.59 -7.13
N GLY A 71 18.32 -26.41 -7.74
CA GLY A 71 19.06 -25.23 -7.27
C GLY A 71 18.67 -24.84 -5.85
N PHE A 72 17.38 -24.79 -5.56
CA PHE A 72 16.86 -24.54 -4.21
C PHE A 72 17.33 -25.63 -3.21
N GLU A 73 17.19 -26.91 -3.54
CA GLU A 73 17.62 -28.02 -2.68
C GLU A 73 19.12 -28.00 -2.38
N ALA A 74 19.93 -27.60 -3.37
CA ALA A 74 21.36 -27.41 -3.16
C ALA A 74 21.66 -26.29 -2.13
N GLN A 75 20.84 -25.24 -2.10
CA GLN A 75 20.96 -24.19 -1.08
C GLN A 75 20.46 -24.64 0.29
N VAL A 76 19.41 -25.45 0.36
CA VAL A 76 18.94 -26.06 1.63
C VAL A 76 20.08 -26.82 2.31
N ARG A 77 20.80 -27.67 1.56
CA ARG A 77 21.91 -28.45 2.12
C ARG A 77 23.09 -27.60 2.57
N LYS A 78 23.37 -26.51 1.85
CA LYS A 78 24.48 -25.60 2.19
C LYS A 78 24.19 -24.74 3.40
N ASN A 79 22.95 -24.27 3.53
CA ASN A 79 22.56 -23.23 4.46
C ASN A 79 21.13 -23.48 5.03
N PRO A 80 20.86 -24.61 5.72
CA PRO A 80 19.50 -25.01 6.13
C PRO A 80 18.84 -23.99 7.06
N ASP A 81 19.59 -23.46 8.01
CA ASP A 81 19.11 -22.51 9.01
C ASP A 81 18.95 -21.07 8.50
N SER A 82 19.39 -20.80 7.27
CA SER A 82 19.28 -19.47 6.68
C SER A 82 17.82 -19.13 6.40
N MET A 83 17.49 -17.86 6.57
CA MET A 83 16.16 -17.34 6.25
C MET A 83 15.91 -17.43 4.74
N ALA A 84 14.91 -18.21 4.33
CA ALA A 84 14.49 -18.33 2.93
C ALA A 84 13.47 -17.27 2.56
N VAL A 85 12.42 -17.07 3.38
CA VAL A 85 11.33 -16.14 3.10
C VAL A 85 10.96 -15.33 4.33
N ALA A 86 10.66 -14.06 4.13
CA ALA A 86 10.14 -13.15 5.14
C ALA A 86 8.88 -12.43 4.64
N HIS A 87 7.81 -12.39 5.46
CA HIS A 87 6.56 -11.71 5.14
C HIS A 87 5.89 -11.15 6.40
N GLN A 88 5.70 -9.84 6.48
CA GLN A 88 4.96 -9.15 7.56
C GLN A 88 5.35 -9.53 9.01
N GLY A 89 6.63 -9.87 9.21
CA GLY A 89 7.16 -10.28 10.53
C GLY A 89 7.26 -11.79 10.72
N GLU A 90 6.63 -12.58 9.87
CA GLU A 90 6.80 -14.03 9.80
C GLU A 90 8.02 -14.37 8.95
N THR A 91 8.71 -15.44 9.29
CA THR A 91 9.89 -15.93 8.56
C THR A 91 9.91 -17.45 8.52
N ILE A 92 10.49 -17.99 7.46
CA ILE A 92 10.73 -19.43 7.33
C ILE A 92 12.16 -19.67 6.86
N THR A 93 12.83 -20.69 7.41
CA THR A 93 14.17 -21.08 6.99
C THR A 93 14.15 -21.93 5.71
N TYR A 94 15.30 -22.13 5.09
CA TYR A 94 15.44 -23.01 3.94
C TYR A 94 15.02 -24.45 4.26
N GLU A 95 15.44 -24.98 5.41
CA GLU A 95 15.08 -26.33 5.87
C GLU A 95 13.58 -26.47 6.08
N ALA A 96 12.96 -25.57 6.84
CA ALA A 96 11.53 -25.60 7.13
C ALA A 96 10.69 -25.47 5.84
N LEU A 97 11.09 -24.58 4.92
CA LEU A 97 10.45 -24.42 3.63
C LEU A 97 10.55 -25.68 2.78
N ASN A 98 11.73 -26.33 2.79
CA ASN A 98 11.97 -27.59 2.08
C ASN A 98 11.08 -28.71 2.64
N ASN A 99 11.01 -28.84 3.98
CA ASN A 99 10.18 -29.84 4.65
C ASN A 99 8.70 -29.69 4.29
N GLN A 100 8.18 -28.45 4.33
CA GLN A 100 6.79 -28.20 3.92
C GLN A 100 6.56 -28.48 2.44
N ALA A 101 7.49 -28.12 1.58
CA ALA A 101 7.41 -28.40 0.16
C ALA A 101 7.44 -29.90 -0.16
N ASN A 102 8.26 -30.71 0.55
CA ASN A 102 8.33 -32.16 0.41
C ASN A 102 7.00 -32.81 0.82
N GLN A 103 6.44 -32.41 1.96
CA GLN A 103 5.15 -32.95 2.44
C GLN A 103 4.01 -32.58 1.48
N LEU A 104 4.01 -31.33 0.96
CA LEU A 104 3.02 -30.91 -0.03
C LEU A 104 3.16 -31.71 -1.34
N ALA A 105 4.38 -31.99 -1.80
CA ALA A 105 4.60 -32.81 -2.99
C ALA A 105 4.04 -34.23 -2.83
N ALA A 106 4.21 -34.84 -1.64
CA ALA A 106 3.63 -36.14 -1.31
C ALA A 106 2.09 -36.12 -1.31
N ILE A 107 1.48 -35.05 -0.73
CA ILE A 107 0.02 -34.86 -0.75
C ILE A 107 -0.49 -34.71 -2.20
N LEU A 108 0.19 -33.90 -3.02
CA LEU A 108 -0.16 -33.72 -4.43
C LEU A 108 -0.11 -35.03 -5.19
N HIS A 109 0.91 -35.87 -4.94
CA HIS A 109 1.01 -37.20 -5.52
C HIS A 109 -0.16 -38.11 -5.13
N GLN A 110 -0.59 -38.09 -3.86
CA GLN A 110 -1.79 -38.82 -3.39
C GLN A 110 -3.07 -38.36 -4.10
N HIS A 111 -3.13 -37.09 -4.52
CA HIS A 111 -4.23 -36.53 -5.33
C HIS A 111 -4.03 -36.76 -6.85
N GLY A 112 -3.12 -37.64 -7.24
CA GLY A 112 -2.90 -38.06 -8.63
C GLY A 112 -2.15 -37.04 -9.49
N VAL A 113 -1.38 -36.13 -8.86
CA VAL A 113 -0.44 -35.26 -9.57
C VAL A 113 0.82 -36.05 -9.86
N THR A 114 1.22 -36.11 -11.13
CA THR A 114 2.39 -36.84 -11.61
C THR A 114 3.30 -35.94 -12.45
N GLU A 115 4.47 -36.43 -12.84
CA GLU A 115 5.41 -35.73 -13.72
C GLU A 115 4.71 -35.22 -14.99
N GLY A 116 4.96 -33.94 -15.33
CA GLY A 116 4.35 -33.25 -16.44
C GLY A 116 2.88 -32.79 -16.21
N GLY A 117 2.30 -33.09 -15.04
CA GLY A 117 0.97 -32.62 -14.66
C GLY A 117 0.92 -31.10 -14.43
N HIS A 118 -0.29 -30.53 -14.40
CA HIS A 118 -0.51 -29.12 -14.13
C HIS A 118 -1.33 -28.93 -12.87
N VAL A 119 -0.85 -28.05 -11.97
CA VAL A 119 -1.51 -27.71 -10.70
C VAL A 119 -1.83 -26.22 -10.68
N GLY A 120 -3.08 -25.87 -10.43
CA GLY A 120 -3.50 -24.49 -10.27
C GLY A 120 -2.94 -23.92 -8.96
N LEU A 121 -2.42 -22.70 -9.02
CA LEU A 121 -1.96 -21.97 -7.84
C LEU A 121 -2.70 -20.62 -7.80
N PHE A 122 -3.92 -20.63 -7.24
CA PHE A 122 -4.83 -19.49 -7.21
C PHE A 122 -4.72 -18.78 -5.85
N VAL A 123 -3.71 -17.92 -5.74
CA VAL A 123 -3.29 -17.37 -4.45
C VAL A 123 -2.98 -15.88 -4.52
N GLN A 124 -2.78 -15.28 -3.36
CA GLN A 124 -2.13 -13.99 -3.18
C GLN A 124 -0.76 -14.18 -2.52
N ARG A 125 0.01 -13.10 -2.41
CA ARG A 125 1.35 -13.10 -1.82
C ARG A 125 1.33 -13.56 -0.36
N SER A 126 2.05 -14.63 -0.07
CA SER A 126 2.13 -15.24 1.26
C SER A 126 3.29 -16.24 1.33
N ILE A 127 3.69 -16.67 2.51
CA ILE A 127 4.64 -17.79 2.67
C ILE A 127 4.04 -19.08 2.09
N PRO A 128 2.76 -19.44 2.36
CA PRO A 128 2.13 -20.60 1.74
C PRO A 128 2.17 -20.62 0.21
N MET A 129 2.10 -19.46 -0.45
CA MET A 129 2.29 -19.36 -1.89
C MET A 129 3.65 -19.92 -2.34
N VAL A 130 4.72 -19.64 -1.61
CA VAL A 130 6.08 -20.13 -1.93
C VAL A 130 6.19 -21.63 -1.67
N VAL A 131 5.58 -22.13 -0.59
CA VAL A 131 5.46 -23.57 -0.32
C VAL A 131 4.73 -24.26 -1.48
N GLY A 132 3.62 -23.65 -1.95
CA GLY A 132 2.85 -24.14 -3.10
C GLY A 132 3.69 -24.27 -4.36
N ILE A 133 4.46 -23.24 -4.73
CA ILE A 133 5.35 -23.27 -5.89
C ILE A 133 6.36 -24.42 -5.80
N LEU A 134 7.08 -24.51 -4.67
CA LEU A 134 8.12 -25.51 -4.51
C LEU A 134 7.56 -26.94 -4.40
N GLY A 135 6.43 -27.13 -3.71
CA GLY A 135 5.76 -28.42 -3.59
C GLY A 135 5.29 -28.96 -4.94
N ILE A 136 4.73 -28.10 -5.80
CA ILE A 136 4.31 -28.46 -7.16
C ILE A 136 5.52 -28.87 -8.00
N LEU A 137 6.61 -28.08 -7.96
CA LEU A 137 7.83 -28.38 -8.73
C LEU A 137 8.49 -29.68 -8.24
N LYS A 138 8.50 -29.95 -6.94
CA LYS A 138 9.02 -31.21 -6.37
C LYS A 138 8.16 -32.42 -6.74
N ALA A 139 6.85 -32.26 -6.89
CA ALA A 139 5.96 -33.30 -7.41
C ALA A 139 6.19 -33.61 -8.90
N GLY A 140 7.10 -32.89 -9.57
CA GLY A 140 7.38 -33.04 -11.01
C GLY A 140 6.36 -32.35 -11.90
N ALA A 141 5.49 -31.49 -11.35
CA ALA A 141 4.41 -30.82 -12.07
C ALA A 141 4.73 -29.35 -12.33
N ALA A 142 3.99 -28.74 -13.28
CA ALA A 142 4.06 -27.31 -13.54
C ALA A 142 3.00 -26.57 -12.72
N TYR A 143 3.36 -25.45 -12.07
CA TYR A 143 2.38 -24.58 -11.47
C TYR A 143 1.76 -23.62 -12.48
N VAL A 144 0.46 -23.40 -12.34
CA VAL A 144 -0.31 -22.48 -13.17
C VAL A 144 -0.86 -21.36 -12.29
N PRO A 145 -0.14 -20.23 -12.21
CA PRO A 145 -0.46 -19.21 -11.23
C PRO A 145 -1.59 -18.31 -11.70
N GLN A 146 -2.51 -17.98 -10.77
CA GLN A 146 -3.50 -16.93 -10.93
C GLN A 146 -3.56 -16.05 -9.68
N HIS A 147 -3.64 -14.73 -9.88
CA HIS A 147 -3.84 -13.81 -8.78
C HIS A 147 -5.34 -13.78 -8.42
N ILE A 148 -5.73 -14.61 -7.46
CA ILE A 148 -7.13 -14.70 -7.01
C ILE A 148 -7.61 -13.37 -6.42
N GLY A 149 -8.86 -12.99 -6.72
CA GLY A 149 -9.43 -11.68 -6.39
C GLY A 149 -9.10 -10.56 -7.39
N VAL A 150 -8.28 -10.86 -8.42
CA VAL A 150 -7.99 -9.95 -9.55
C VAL A 150 -8.48 -10.56 -10.87
N ALA A 151 -8.21 -11.84 -11.08
CA ALA A 151 -8.70 -12.56 -12.24
C ALA A 151 -10.24 -12.76 -12.15
N PRO A 152 -11.02 -12.46 -13.21
CA PRO A 152 -12.45 -12.75 -13.25
C PRO A 152 -12.70 -14.26 -13.13
N GLU A 153 -13.87 -14.64 -12.63
CA GLU A 153 -14.27 -16.05 -12.50
C GLU A 153 -14.26 -16.79 -13.86
N THR A 154 -14.68 -16.12 -14.92
CA THR A 154 -14.64 -16.64 -16.31
C THR A 154 -13.24 -17.01 -16.74
N GLN A 155 -12.24 -16.18 -16.40
CA GLN A 155 -10.84 -16.47 -16.67
C GLN A 155 -10.33 -17.65 -15.83
N LEU A 156 -10.68 -17.72 -14.53
CA LEU A 156 -10.27 -18.83 -13.66
C LEU A 156 -10.81 -20.17 -14.20
N LYS A 157 -12.08 -20.21 -14.62
CA LYS A 157 -12.69 -21.37 -15.26
C LYS A 157 -11.99 -21.76 -16.57
N HIS A 158 -11.72 -20.78 -17.43
CA HIS A 158 -11.01 -21.01 -18.69
C HIS A 158 -9.61 -21.59 -18.46
N VAL A 159 -8.83 -20.99 -17.55
CA VAL A 159 -7.47 -21.43 -17.23
C VAL A 159 -7.47 -22.85 -16.66
N ALA A 160 -8.39 -23.14 -15.73
CA ALA A 160 -8.51 -24.48 -15.12
C ALA A 160 -8.83 -25.55 -16.16
N ALA A 161 -9.78 -25.27 -17.04
CA ALA A 161 -10.19 -26.21 -18.12
C ALA A 161 -9.08 -26.38 -19.16
N LYS A 162 -8.46 -25.27 -19.64
CA LYS A 162 -7.43 -25.30 -20.67
C LYS A 162 -6.16 -26.00 -20.22
N ALA A 163 -5.79 -25.84 -18.95
CA ALA A 163 -4.63 -26.53 -18.37
C ALA A 163 -4.98 -27.92 -17.83
N GLN A 164 -6.21 -28.40 -17.95
CA GLN A 164 -6.67 -29.73 -17.50
C GLN A 164 -6.24 -30.02 -16.06
N MET A 165 -6.44 -29.06 -15.15
CA MET A 165 -6.00 -29.16 -13.77
C MET A 165 -6.78 -30.23 -13.01
N LYS A 166 -6.08 -31.08 -12.24
CA LYS A 166 -6.72 -32.01 -11.29
C LYS A 166 -6.76 -31.46 -9.87
N VAL A 167 -5.84 -30.56 -9.55
CA VAL A 167 -5.72 -29.91 -8.24
C VAL A 167 -5.54 -28.42 -8.42
N ILE A 168 -6.25 -27.67 -7.58
CA ILE A 168 -6.03 -26.22 -7.40
C ILE A 168 -5.68 -25.98 -5.95
N LEU A 169 -4.52 -25.33 -5.70
CA LEU A 169 -4.09 -24.84 -4.41
C LEU A 169 -4.57 -23.39 -4.24
N THR A 170 -5.17 -23.10 -3.10
CA THR A 170 -5.61 -21.74 -2.76
C THR A 170 -5.30 -21.39 -1.32
N LEU A 171 -5.63 -20.16 -0.91
CA LEU A 171 -5.54 -19.68 0.47
C LEU A 171 -6.93 -19.67 1.10
N LYS A 172 -7.01 -19.93 2.40
CA LYS A 172 -8.28 -20.03 3.16
C LYS A 172 -9.19 -18.82 2.96
N ALA A 173 -8.61 -17.63 2.95
CA ALA A 173 -9.36 -16.39 2.73
C ALA A 173 -10.01 -16.27 1.33
N PHE A 174 -9.60 -17.08 0.37
CA PHE A 174 -10.02 -16.99 -1.04
C PHE A 174 -10.64 -18.28 -1.59
N GLU A 175 -10.83 -19.29 -0.77
CA GLU A 175 -11.43 -20.57 -1.16
C GLU A 175 -12.79 -20.37 -1.86
N HIS A 176 -13.62 -19.47 -1.33
CA HIS A 176 -14.92 -19.13 -1.86
C HIS A 176 -14.90 -18.45 -3.26
N LEU A 177 -13.72 -17.99 -3.71
CA LEU A 177 -13.53 -17.40 -5.04
C LEU A 177 -13.04 -18.41 -6.09
N VAL A 178 -12.65 -19.62 -5.67
CA VAL A 178 -12.32 -20.70 -6.62
C VAL A 178 -13.62 -21.23 -7.21
N PRO A 179 -13.79 -21.22 -8.54
CA PRO A 179 -15.02 -21.72 -9.15
C PRO A 179 -15.25 -23.19 -8.78
N PRO A 180 -16.44 -23.58 -8.34
CA PRO A 180 -16.74 -24.99 -8.07
C PRO A 180 -16.71 -25.84 -9.35
N SER A 181 -16.09 -27.04 -9.30
CA SER A 181 -16.05 -27.97 -10.44
C SER A 181 -15.75 -29.39 -9.95
N GLU A 182 -16.33 -30.39 -10.63
CA GLU A 182 -16.00 -31.80 -10.40
C GLU A 182 -14.68 -32.22 -11.09
N ALA A 183 -14.12 -31.36 -11.95
CA ALA A 183 -12.91 -31.66 -12.71
C ALA A 183 -11.61 -31.56 -11.89
N TYR A 184 -11.65 -30.89 -10.74
CA TYR A 184 -10.50 -30.71 -9.88
C TYR A 184 -10.85 -30.68 -8.39
N THR A 185 -9.88 -31.03 -7.57
CA THR A 185 -9.96 -30.87 -6.10
C THR A 185 -9.34 -29.53 -5.69
N CYS A 186 -10.06 -28.72 -4.93
CA CYS A 186 -9.54 -27.51 -4.31
C CYS A 186 -8.93 -27.83 -2.94
N LEU A 187 -7.67 -27.47 -2.72
CA LEU A 187 -6.95 -27.69 -1.46
C LEU A 187 -6.51 -26.35 -0.89
N VAL A 188 -6.70 -26.17 0.42
CA VAL A 188 -6.33 -24.94 1.15
C VAL A 188 -4.94 -25.10 1.75
N LEU A 189 -3.99 -24.27 1.32
CA LEU A 189 -2.58 -24.38 1.71
C LEU A 189 -2.36 -24.22 3.23
N GLU A 190 -3.06 -23.28 3.88
CA GLU A 190 -2.91 -23.06 5.31
C GLU A 190 -3.39 -24.26 6.14
N ASP A 191 -4.45 -24.93 5.72
CA ASP A 191 -4.96 -26.11 6.41
C ASP A 191 -4.00 -27.29 6.22
N LEU A 192 -3.47 -27.50 5.01
CA LEU A 192 -2.44 -28.50 4.76
C LEU A 192 -1.16 -28.25 5.57
N ILE A 193 -0.68 -27.02 5.59
CA ILE A 193 0.55 -26.65 6.33
C ILE A 193 0.37 -26.83 7.83
N ALA A 194 -0.83 -26.58 8.37
CA ALA A 194 -1.12 -26.76 9.79
C ALA A 194 -1.09 -28.24 10.22
N GLU A 195 -1.34 -29.17 9.30
CA GLU A 195 -1.30 -30.63 9.53
C GLU A 195 0.10 -31.22 9.30
N MET A 196 1.03 -30.46 8.73
CA MET A 196 2.38 -30.93 8.41
C MET A 196 3.22 -31.13 9.69
N SER A 197 4.04 -32.19 9.68
CA SER A 197 5.01 -32.46 10.73
C SER A 197 6.13 -31.43 10.74
N GLU A 198 6.52 -30.96 11.93
CA GLU A 198 7.71 -30.12 12.11
C GLU A 198 9.04 -30.90 11.99
N THR A 199 8.98 -32.24 12.02
CA THR A 199 10.18 -33.08 11.89
C THR A 199 10.71 -33.03 10.49
N ASN A 200 12.03 -33.10 10.36
CA ASN A 200 12.70 -33.14 9.06
C ASN A 200 12.29 -34.43 8.30
N VAL A 201 11.76 -34.25 7.10
CA VAL A 201 11.32 -35.32 6.21
C VAL A 201 12.29 -35.46 5.04
N PRO A 202 12.52 -36.69 4.53
CA PRO A 202 13.32 -36.88 3.32
C PRO A 202 12.78 -36.11 2.14
N ASP A 203 13.67 -35.75 1.22
CA ASP A 203 13.25 -35.13 -0.04
C ASP A 203 12.27 -36.06 -0.78
N PHE A 204 11.14 -35.49 -1.23
CA PHE A 204 10.15 -36.23 -2.01
C PHE A 204 10.73 -36.55 -3.38
N ILE A 205 10.66 -37.80 -3.78
CA ILE A 205 11.13 -38.29 -5.08
C ILE A 205 9.90 -38.80 -5.86
N PRO A 206 9.51 -38.13 -6.95
CA PRO A 206 8.41 -38.59 -7.77
C PRO A 206 8.78 -39.90 -8.50
N ASP A 207 7.78 -40.72 -8.87
CA ASP A 207 7.97 -41.99 -9.59
C ASP A 207 8.81 -41.83 -10.85
N ARG A 208 8.68 -40.68 -11.52
CA ARG A 208 9.52 -40.26 -12.66
C ARG A 208 10.08 -38.88 -12.38
N LEU A 209 11.40 -38.76 -12.51
CA LEU A 209 12.07 -37.48 -12.34
C LEU A 209 11.74 -36.52 -13.50
N PRO A 210 11.46 -35.24 -13.21
CA PRO A 210 11.23 -34.28 -14.28
C PRO A 210 12.46 -34.10 -15.14
N LEU A 211 12.23 -34.05 -16.47
CA LEU A 211 13.28 -33.78 -17.45
C LEU A 211 13.52 -32.27 -17.59
N PRO A 212 14.66 -31.85 -18.12
CA PRO A 212 14.94 -30.43 -18.38
C PRO A 212 13.88 -29.74 -19.25
N ASP A 213 13.24 -30.47 -20.16
CA ASP A 213 12.17 -30.00 -21.04
C ASP A 213 10.75 -30.16 -20.45
N THR A 214 10.62 -30.69 -19.21
CA THR A 214 9.35 -30.68 -18.48
C THR A 214 8.99 -29.25 -18.13
N ASN A 215 7.69 -28.91 -18.19
CA ASN A 215 7.21 -27.58 -17.84
C ASN A 215 7.46 -27.29 -16.36
N ALA A 216 8.06 -26.14 -16.05
CA ALA A 216 8.17 -25.61 -14.69
C ALA A 216 6.94 -24.79 -14.32
N PHE A 217 6.43 -23.99 -15.26
CA PHE A 217 5.21 -23.22 -15.08
C PHE A 217 4.50 -22.96 -16.41
N ILE A 218 3.21 -22.60 -16.29
CA ILE A 218 2.41 -22.14 -17.42
C ILE A 218 1.76 -20.82 -17.05
N ILE A 219 2.18 -19.74 -17.70
CA ILE A 219 1.60 -18.42 -17.49
C ILE A 219 0.63 -18.10 -18.64
N PHE A 220 -0.60 -17.73 -18.26
CA PHE A 220 -1.62 -17.33 -19.21
C PHE A 220 -1.48 -15.85 -19.55
N THR A 221 -1.17 -15.58 -20.82
CA THR A 221 -1.04 -14.24 -21.39
C THR A 221 -2.30 -13.89 -22.20
N SER A 222 -2.63 -12.59 -22.31
CA SER A 222 -3.72 -12.14 -23.18
C SER A 222 -3.49 -12.60 -24.63
N GLY A 223 -4.52 -13.18 -25.24
CA GLY A 223 -4.49 -13.64 -26.62
C GLY A 223 -4.89 -12.53 -27.61
N THR A 224 -4.41 -12.57 -28.85
CA THR A 224 -4.71 -11.56 -29.88
C THR A 224 -6.17 -11.56 -30.34
N THR A 225 -6.91 -12.65 -30.16
CA THR A 225 -8.27 -12.83 -30.71
C THR A 225 -9.20 -13.63 -29.79
N GLY A 226 -8.96 -13.66 -28.47
CA GLY A 226 -9.81 -14.49 -27.62
C GLY A 226 -9.29 -14.64 -26.18
N PRO A 227 -9.72 -15.70 -25.49
CA PRO A 227 -9.31 -15.97 -24.12
C PRO A 227 -7.80 -16.15 -23.98
N PRO A 228 -7.23 -15.98 -22.77
CA PRO A 228 -5.79 -16.06 -22.54
C PRO A 228 -5.16 -17.40 -23.01
N ASN A 229 -3.96 -17.32 -23.55
CA ASN A 229 -3.16 -18.48 -23.98
C ASN A 229 -2.10 -18.83 -22.95
N GLY A 230 -1.98 -20.11 -22.60
CA GLY A 230 -0.97 -20.61 -21.66
C GLY A 230 0.39 -20.80 -22.32
N VAL A 231 1.39 -20.02 -21.93
CA VAL A 231 2.79 -20.18 -22.39
C VAL A 231 3.49 -21.21 -21.52
N GLN A 232 3.99 -22.26 -22.13
CA GLN A 232 4.65 -23.39 -21.47
C GLN A 232 6.15 -23.14 -21.35
N VAL A 233 6.63 -22.90 -20.14
CA VAL A 233 8.06 -22.62 -19.86
C VAL A 233 8.68 -23.82 -19.14
N THR A 234 9.77 -24.34 -19.67
CA THR A 234 10.43 -25.54 -19.16
C THR A 234 11.44 -25.24 -18.06
N HIS A 235 11.84 -26.27 -17.31
CA HIS A 235 12.90 -26.13 -16.31
C HIS A 235 14.22 -25.66 -16.93
N GLN A 236 14.58 -26.13 -18.10
CA GLN A 236 15.80 -25.71 -18.80
C GLN A 236 15.78 -24.22 -19.13
N ASN A 237 14.64 -23.70 -19.62
CA ASN A 237 14.48 -22.29 -19.91
C ASN A 237 14.72 -21.45 -18.64
N VAL A 238 14.08 -21.83 -17.51
CA VAL A 238 14.16 -21.13 -16.24
C VAL A 238 15.58 -21.18 -15.65
N CYS A 239 16.19 -22.35 -15.63
CA CYS A 239 17.57 -22.53 -15.13
C CYS A 239 18.57 -21.68 -15.94
N ASN A 240 18.41 -21.62 -17.26
CA ASN A 240 19.28 -20.82 -18.11
C ASN A 240 19.31 -19.35 -17.72
N ILE A 241 18.17 -18.76 -17.47
CA ILE A 241 18.12 -17.32 -17.13
C ILE A 241 18.35 -17.04 -15.65
N LEU A 242 17.78 -17.84 -14.73
CA LEU A 242 17.80 -17.52 -13.31
C LEU A 242 19.09 -17.93 -12.59
N LEU A 243 19.81 -18.91 -13.12
CA LEU A 243 21.04 -19.44 -12.49
C LEU A 243 22.32 -19.02 -13.19
N THR A 244 22.24 -18.24 -14.28
CA THR A 244 23.40 -17.72 -15.00
C THR A 244 23.44 -16.18 -15.00
N ALA A 245 24.62 -15.58 -15.05
CA ALA A 245 24.74 -14.12 -15.15
C ALA A 245 24.43 -13.63 -16.58
N PRO A 246 23.75 -12.48 -16.76
CA PRO A 246 23.38 -11.52 -15.74
C PRO A 246 22.00 -11.80 -15.09
N GLY A 247 21.25 -12.80 -15.52
CA GLY A 247 19.90 -13.07 -15.06
C GLY A 247 19.81 -13.40 -13.57
N ASN A 248 20.85 -14.01 -12.99
CA ASN A 248 20.93 -14.24 -11.54
C ASN A 248 21.16 -12.96 -10.70
N LEU A 249 21.39 -11.80 -11.35
CA LEU A 249 21.58 -10.48 -10.71
C LEU A 249 22.61 -10.45 -9.58
N GLY A 250 23.54 -11.42 -9.53
CA GLY A 250 24.51 -11.57 -8.45
C GLY A 250 23.90 -11.99 -7.10
N ILE A 251 22.71 -12.58 -7.12
CA ILE A 251 22.04 -13.07 -5.91
C ILE A 251 22.82 -14.26 -5.34
N GLY A 252 22.97 -14.29 -4.02
CA GLY A 252 23.63 -15.36 -3.27
C GLY A 252 23.24 -15.32 -1.79
N PRO A 253 23.84 -16.20 -0.96
CA PRO A 253 23.57 -16.21 0.48
C PRO A 253 23.75 -14.83 1.12
N GLY A 254 22.77 -14.41 1.92
CA GLY A 254 22.72 -13.08 2.56
C GLY A 254 22.14 -11.96 1.68
N THR A 255 21.89 -12.18 0.39
CA THR A 255 21.21 -11.20 -0.48
C THR A 255 19.70 -11.23 -0.24
N LYS A 256 19.09 -10.07 -0.02
CA LYS A 256 17.63 -9.91 0.13
C LYS A 256 17.02 -9.46 -1.19
N VAL A 257 16.00 -10.18 -1.65
CA VAL A 257 15.30 -9.92 -2.93
C VAL A 257 13.83 -9.57 -2.63
N GLY A 258 13.33 -8.49 -3.22
CA GLY A 258 11.93 -8.08 -3.05
C GLY A 258 10.97 -8.86 -3.94
N GLN A 259 9.94 -9.50 -3.36
CA GLN A 259 8.82 -10.04 -4.13
C GLN A 259 7.71 -9.00 -4.22
N ILE A 260 7.64 -8.27 -5.33
CA ILE A 260 6.80 -7.09 -5.55
C ILE A 260 5.70 -7.37 -6.57
N LEU A 261 6.00 -8.16 -7.59
CA LEU A 261 5.16 -8.37 -8.75
C LEU A 261 4.03 -9.39 -8.51
N SER A 262 3.06 -9.45 -9.40
CA SER A 262 1.98 -10.44 -9.32
C SER A 262 2.49 -11.81 -9.70
N ILE A 263 2.04 -12.86 -9.00
CA ILE A 263 2.38 -14.25 -9.32
C ILE A 263 1.94 -14.68 -10.72
N ALA A 264 0.91 -14.05 -11.27
CA ALA A 264 0.43 -14.29 -12.63
C ALA A 264 1.28 -13.59 -13.71
N PHE A 265 2.43 -13.02 -13.34
CA PHE A 265 3.36 -12.34 -14.22
C PHE A 265 4.74 -13.01 -14.13
N ASP A 266 5.35 -13.35 -15.25
CA ASP A 266 6.58 -14.15 -15.33
C ASP A 266 7.79 -13.53 -14.61
N MET A 267 7.88 -12.20 -14.54
CA MET A 267 8.91 -11.54 -13.74
C MET A 267 8.83 -11.90 -12.24
N SER A 268 7.68 -12.37 -11.72
CA SER A 268 7.60 -12.87 -10.34
C SER A 268 8.38 -14.17 -10.14
N VAL A 269 8.55 -14.95 -11.20
CA VAL A 269 9.43 -16.14 -11.21
C VAL A 269 10.87 -15.73 -11.01
N TRP A 270 11.28 -14.62 -11.64
CA TRP A 270 12.61 -14.04 -11.46
C TRP A 270 12.85 -13.62 -10.01
N GLU A 271 11.85 -12.98 -9.36
CA GLU A 271 11.91 -12.63 -7.95
C GLU A 271 12.02 -13.87 -7.05
N ILE A 272 11.12 -14.86 -7.24
CA ILE A 272 10.94 -15.99 -6.31
C ILE A 272 11.99 -17.07 -6.56
N LEU A 273 11.98 -17.68 -7.74
CA LEU A 273 12.86 -18.80 -8.05
C LEU A 273 14.30 -18.35 -8.29
N GLY A 274 14.51 -17.15 -8.83
CA GLY A 274 15.83 -16.54 -8.93
C GLY A 274 16.46 -16.26 -7.57
N CYS A 275 15.66 -15.83 -6.59
CA CYS A 275 16.13 -15.64 -5.21
C CYS A 275 16.50 -16.98 -4.56
N LEU A 276 15.54 -17.90 -4.50
CA LEU A 276 15.68 -19.14 -3.73
C LEU A 276 16.67 -20.12 -4.36
N GLY A 277 16.74 -20.19 -5.69
CA GLY A 277 17.70 -21.03 -6.41
C GLY A 277 19.15 -20.61 -6.23
N ASN A 278 19.40 -19.33 -5.94
CA ASN A 278 20.75 -18.80 -5.72
C ASN A 278 21.08 -18.58 -4.21
N GLY A 279 20.20 -18.93 -3.27
CA GLY A 279 20.47 -18.88 -1.82
C GLY A 279 20.15 -17.55 -1.16
N GLY A 280 19.39 -16.67 -1.79
CA GLY A 280 18.96 -15.39 -1.24
C GLY A 280 17.79 -15.50 -0.26
N THR A 281 17.46 -14.40 0.39
CA THR A 281 16.25 -14.27 1.24
C THR A 281 15.16 -13.50 0.48
N LEU A 282 14.04 -14.14 0.24
CA LEU A 282 12.88 -13.52 -0.40
C LEU A 282 12.08 -12.69 0.61
N VAL A 283 11.96 -11.39 0.36
CA VAL A 283 11.16 -10.49 1.18
C VAL A 283 9.85 -10.19 0.46
N ILE A 284 8.78 -10.84 0.87
CA ILE A 284 7.45 -10.65 0.29
C ILE A 284 6.91 -9.30 0.72
N ARG A 285 6.43 -8.52 -0.24
CA ARG A 285 5.92 -7.17 0.04
C ARG A 285 4.64 -7.21 0.88
N GLY A 286 4.58 -6.26 1.83
CA GLY A 286 3.35 -5.91 2.51
C GLY A 286 2.51 -4.88 1.71
N LYS A 287 1.84 -3.98 2.42
CA LYS A 287 0.97 -2.94 1.82
C LYS A 287 1.72 -1.89 0.98
N SER A 288 2.98 -1.61 1.29
CA SER A 288 3.78 -0.56 0.64
C SER A 288 4.97 -1.14 -0.12
N ILE A 289 5.08 -0.80 -1.40
CA ILE A 289 6.24 -1.14 -2.24
C ILE A 289 7.49 -0.44 -1.70
N GLU A 290 7.44 0.87 -1.41
CA GLU A 290 8.59 1.63 -0.92
C GLU A 290 9.16 1.05 0.38
N GLU A 291 8.30 0.59 1.31
CA GLU A 291 8.77 0.00 2.56
C GLU A 291 9.46 -1.37 2.36
N THR A 292 9.03 -2.14 1.37
CA THR A 292 9.71 -3.39 1.01
C THR A 292 11.05 -3.11 0.35
N VAL A 293 11.10 -2.20 -0.62
CA VAL A 293 12.33 -1.84 -1.33
C VAL A 293 13.41 -1.27 -0.39
N LYS A 294 13.02 -0.63 0.70
CA LYS A 294 13.96 -0.19 1.76
C LYS A 294 14.62 -1.34 2.54
N GLN A 295 14.19 -2.56 2.36
CA GLN A 295 14.67 -3.70 3.15
C GLN A 295 15.45 -4.72 2.32
N VAL A 296 15.59 -4.49 1.00
CA VAL A 296 16.16 -5.45 0.07
C VAL A 296 17.39 -4.93 -0.67
N ASP A 297 18.25 -5.84 -1.08
CA ASP A 297 19.45 -5.56 -1.87
C ASP A 297 19.14 -5.55 -3.38
N VAL A 298 18.20 -6.39 -3.82
CA VAL A 298 17.82 -6.54 -5.23
C VAL A 298 16.32 -6.23 -5.39
N VAL A 299 16.00 -5.39 -6.36
CA VAL A 299 14.64 -5.08 -6.78
C VAL A 299 14.43 -5.37 -8.25
N ILE A 300 13.40 -6.17 -8.56
CA ILE A 300 12.94 -6.48 -9.90
C ILE A 300 11.56 -5.84 -10.07
N ALA A 301 11.36 -5.01 -11.09
CA ALA A 301 10.12 -4.26 -11.23
C ALA A 301 9.86 -3.85 -12.68
N THR A 302 8.63 -3.45 -13.00
CA THR A 302 8.40 -2.69 -14.23
C THR A 302 8.87 -1.24 -14.05
N PRO A 303 9.25 -0.53 -15.11
CA PRO A 303 9.59 0.89 -15.06
C PRO A 303 8.54 1.75 -14.34
N THR A 304 7.25 1.47 -14.57
CA THR A 304 6.15 2.17 -13.89
C THR A 304 6.18 1.96 -12.37
N ILE A 305 6.40 0.74 -11.91
CA ILE A 305 6.49 0.43 -10.47
C ILE A 305 7.73 1.09 -9.87
N LEU A 306 8.88 0.95 -10.51
CA LEU A 306 10.14 1.48 -10.00
C LEU A 306 10.14 3.01 -9.94
N SER A 307 9.45 3.70 -10.88
CA SER A 307 9.30 5.15 -10.88
C SER A 307 8.51 5.69 -9.67
N SER A 308 7.69 4.85 -9.04
CA SER A 308 6.96 5.21 -7.81
C SER A 308 7.82 5.19 -6.54
N VAL A 309 9.05 4.65 -6.61
CA VAL A 309 9.98 4.48 -5.50
C VAL A 309 11.09 5.54 -5.57
N ASN A 310 11.41 6.14 -4.42
CA ASN A 310 12.50 7.13 -4.35
C ASN A 310 13.83 6.46 -3.98
N PRO A 311 14.83 6.37 -4.90
CA PRO A 311 16.09 5.67 -4.65
C PRO A 311 16.89 6.29 -3.50
N LYS A 312 16.77 7.60 -3.24
CA LYS A 312 17.45 8.26 -2.11
C LYS A 312 17.06 7.69 -0.75
N LYS A 313 15.90 7.04 -0.66
CA LYS A 313 15.40 6.39 0.57
C LYS A 313 15.70 4.89 0.64
N CYS A 314 16.25 4.32 -0.43
CA CYS A 314 16.50 2.88 -0.60
C CYS A 314 18.00 2.62 -0.79
N LYS A 315 18.82 3.15 0.12
CA LYS A 315 20.28 3.15 0.01
C LYS A 315 20.94 1.76 0.03
N GLN A 316 20.25 0.73 0.50
CA GLN A 316 20.74 -0.64 0.56
C GLN A 316 20.55 -1.40 -0.75
N VAL A 317 19.72 -0.90 -1.69
CA VAL A 317 19.55 -1.53 -3.00
C VAL A 317 20.87 -1.48 -3.77
N LYS A 318 21.38 -2.64 -4.11
CA LYS A 318 22.62 -2.82 -4.86
C LYS A 318 22.33 -3.05 -6.35
N VAL A 319 21.19 -3.67 -6.65
CA VAL A 319 20.78 -3.99 -8.02
C VAL A 319 19.30 -3.64 -8.21
N ALA A 320 19.01 -2.94 -9.30
CA ALA A 320 17.65 -2.70 -9.78
C ALA A 320 17.54 -3.21 -11.23
N ALA A 321 16.65 -4.16 -11.48
CA ALA A 321 16.37 -4.68 -12.81
C ALA A 321 14.97 -4.32 -13.26
N VAL A 322 14.84 -3.80 -14.47
CA VAL A 322 13.53 -3.49 -15.07
C VAL A 322 13.31 -4.25 -16.36
N ALA A 323 12.09 -4.69 -16.55
CA ALA A 323 11.59 -5.28 -17.79
C ALA A 323 10.08 -5.05 -17.93
N GLY A 324 9.52 -5.49 -19.05
CA GLY A 324 8.08 -5.52 -19.21
C GLY A 324 7.47 -4.24 -19.78
N GLU A 325 8.16 -3.12 -19.77
CA GLU A 325 7.74 -1.83 -20.36
C GLU A 325 8.95 -1.10 -20.94
N PRO A 326 8.75 -0.17 -21.92
CA PRO A 326 9.83 0.73 -22.32
C PRO A 326 10.35 1.54 -21.13
N CYS A 327 11.65 1.48 -20.88
CA CYS A 327 12.28 2.18 -19.78
C CYS A 327 12.55 3.65 -20.14
N PRO A 328 12.01 4.63 -19.38
CA PRO A 328 12.38 6.04 -19.57
C PRO A 328 13.85 6.27 -19.19
N LYS A 329 14.61 6.98 -20.06
CA LYS A 329 16.02 7.29 -19.79
C LYS A 329 16.21 8.01 -18.44
N ALA A 330 15.31 8.92 -18.08
CA ALA A 330 15.37 9.63 -16.81
C ALA A 330 15.27 8.70 -15.58
N LEU A 331 14.56 7.58 -15.70
CA LEU A 331 14.50 6.56 -14.65
C LEU A 331 15.84 5.83 -14.53
N ALA A 332 16.39 5.37 -15.66
CA ALA A 332 17.69 4.71 -15.71
C ALA A 332 18.82 5.63 -15.20
N ASP A 333 18.87 6.90 -15.64
CA ASP A 333 19.82 7.92 -15.17
C ASP A 333 19.70 8.17 -13.64
N THR A 334 18.50 8.05 -13.11
CA THR A 334 18.27 8.26 -11.68
C THR A 334 18.77 7.09 -10.86
N TRP A 335 18.38 5.85 -11.21
CA TRP A 335 18.70 4.67 -10.43
C TRP A 335 20.17 4.21 -10.58
N SER A 336 20.76 4.33 -11.78
CA SER A 336 22.16 3.96 -12.02
C SER A 336 23.18 4.75 -11.18
N ARG A 337 22.79 5.86 -10.58
CA ARG A 337 23.63 6.62 -9.64
C ARG A 337 23.70 5.98 -8.24
N PHE A 338 22.83 5.06 -7.93
CA PHE A 338 22.71 4.47 -6.59
C PHE A 338 22.98 2.96 -6.58
N CYS A 339 22.78 2.27 -7.71
CA CYS A 339 22.94 0.82 -7.80
C CYS A 339 23.24 0.40 -9.24
N ASN A 340 23.63 -0.86 -9.44
CA ASN A 340 23.69 -1.46 -10.76
C ASN A 340 22.28 -1.52 -11.34
N PHE A 341 22.06 -0.86 -12.47
CA PHE A 341 20.75 -0.77 -13.13
C PHE A 341 20.72 -1.61 -14.40
N TYR A 342 19.85 -2.60 -14.44
CA TYR A 342 19.64 -3.43 -15.63
C TYR A 342 18.34 -3.01 -16.34
N ASN A 343 18.46 -2.72 -17.65
CA ASN A 343 17.32 -2.61 -18.55
C ASN A 343 17.24 -3.88 -19.39
N SER A 344 16.14 -4.63 -19.27
CA SER A 344 16.01 -5.95 -19.87
C SER A 344 14.73 -6.05 -20.70
N CYS A 345 14.74 -6.92 -21.70
CA CYS A 345 13.60 -7.14 -22.57
C CYS A 345 13.39 -8.63 -22.82
N GLY A 346 12.14 -9.02 -22.93
CA GLY A 346 11.70 -10.35 -23.33
C GLY A 346 10.21 -10.51 -23.10
N PRO A 347 9.46 -11.18 -23.99
CA PRO A 347 8.12 -11.68 -23.72
C PRO A 347 8.17 -13.00 -22.95
N THR A 348 7.05 -13.43 -22.39
CA THR A 348 6.92 -14.69 -21.64
C THR A 348 7.35 -15.90 -22.47
N GLU A 349 7.12 -15.86 -23.77
CA GLU A 349 7.49 -16.89 -24.75
C GLU A 349 9.01 -17.05 -24.91
N THR A 350 9.79 -16.08 -24.43
CA THR A 350 11.25 -16.13 -24.36
C THR A 350 11.78 -16.15 -22.93
N THR A 351 10.96 -16.65 -22.02
CA THR A 351 11.30 -16.91 -20.61
C THR A 351 11.80 -15.66 -19.87
N ILE A 352 10.88 -14.78 -19.53
CA ILE A 352 11.09 -13.57 -18.73
C ILE A 352 11.87 -12.49 -19.48
N ILE A 353 13.15 -12.74 -19.77
CA ILE A 353 14.02 -11.83 -20.54
C ILE A 353 14.96 -12.65 -21.42
N ASN A 354 15.23 -12.17 -22.61
CA ASN A 354 16.25 -12.74 -23.50
C ASN A 354 17.36 -11.75 -23.90
N THR A 355 17.20 -10.46 -23.50
CA THR A 355 18.24 -9.44 -23.61
C THR A 355 18.38 -8.63 -22.32
N ALA A 356 19.57 -8.12 -22.04
CA ALA A 356 19.83 -7.29 -20.85
C ALA A 356 20.98 -6.29 -21.12
N GLN A 357 20.80 -5.06 -20.66
CA GLN A 357 21.82 -4.01 -20.59
C GLN A 357 22.12 -3.68 -19.13
N LEU A 358 23.38 -3.76 -18.73
CA LEU A 358 23.84 -3.07 -17.52
C LEU A 358 24.08 -1.60 -17.89
N TYR A 359 23.12 -0.74 -17.54
CA TYR A 359 23.13 0.66 -17.93
C TYR A 359 24.13 1.48 -17.10
N ASN A 360 24.96 2.23 -17.80
CA ASN A 360 25.91 3.17 -17.21
C ASN A 360 25.85 4.50 -17.97
N THR A 361 25.68 5.61 -17.24
CA THR A 361 25.61 6.96 -17.82
C THR A 361 26.92 7.44 -18.46
N SER A 362 28.06 6.80 -18.18
CA SER A 362 29.38 7.17 -18.67
C SER A 362 29.79 6.43 -19.95
N VAL A 363 28.98 5.49 -20.44
CA VAL A 363 29.29 4.72 -21.65
C VAL A 363 28.56 5.31 -22.84
N ASP A 364 29.25 5.56 -23.94
CA ASP A 364 28.67 5.95 -25.21
C ASP A 364 27.75 4.80 -25.72
N GLY A 365 26.54 5.10 -26.12
CA GLY A 365 25.57 4.09 -26.59
C GLY A 365 24.12 4.30 -26.07
N GLY A 366 23.95 5.03 -24.98
CA GLY A 366 22.63 5.37 -24.47
C GLY A 366 21.89 4.21 -23.78
N LEU A 367 20.59 4.38 -23.57
CA LEU A 367 19.71 3.38 -23.01
C LEU A 367 19.18 2.48 -24.14
N THR A 368 19.53 1.21 -24.09
CA THR A 368 19.14 0.15 -25.03
C THR A 368 18.44 -0.99 -24.27
N ILE A 369 18.02 -2.04 -24.95
CA ILE A 369 17.59 -3.31 -24.33
C ILE A 369 18.75 -4.33 -24.22
N GLY A 370 19.96 -3.92 -24.57
CA GLY A 370 21.21 -4.66 -24.36
C GLY A 370 21.48 -5.74 -25.37
N LYS A 371 22.14 -6.82 -24.91
CA LYS A 371 22.64 -7.94 -25.68
C LYS A 371 21.88 -9.23 -25.34
N PRO A 372 21.90 -10.25 -26.20
CA PRO A 372 21.35 -11.56 -25.86
C PRO A 372 21.97 -12.10 -24.57
N THR A 373 21.12 -12.62 -23.70
CA THR A 373 21.54 -13.29 -22.46
C THR A 373 22.21 -14.63 -22.81
N PRO A 374 22.98 -15.26 -21.92
CA PRO A 374 23.74 -16.49 -22.24
C PRO A 374 22.89 -17.59 -22.84
N ASN A 375 23.47 -18.34 -23.78
CA ASN A 375 22.85 -19.45 -24.50
C ASN A 375 21.64 -19.07 -25.37
N ASN A 376 21.38 -17.76 -25.56
CA ASN A 376 20.29 -17.25 -26.39
C ASN A 376 20.78 -16.57 -27.66
N THR A 377 19.91 -16.47 -28.65
CA THR A 377 20.15 -15.70 -29.85
C THR A 377 19.04 -14.66 -30.08
N VAL A 378 19.38 -13.54 -30.72
CA VAL A 378 18.42 -12.58 -31.24
C VAL A 378 18.82 -12.21 -32.66
N TYR A 379 17.84 -12.22 -33.54
CA TYR A 379 18.01 -11.85 -34.94
C TYR A 379 17.12 -10.67 -35.27
N VAL A 380 17.62 -9.70 -36.02
CA VAL A 380 16.85 -8.60 -36.61
C VAL A 380 16.61 -8.96 -38.08
N LEU A 381 15.35 -9.23 -38.42
CA LEU A 381 14.97 -9.76 -39.73
C LEU A 381 14.01 -8.81 -40.46
N ASP A 382 14.10 -8.79 -41.80
CA ASP A 382 13.18 -8.06 -42.68
C ASP A 382 11.81 -8.78 -42.83
N GLU A 383 10.91 -8.24 -43.62
CA GLU A 383 9.58 -8.79 -43.91
C GLU A 383 9.69 -10.21 -44.57
N ASN A 384 10.80 -10.53 -45.22
CA ASN A 384 11.06 -11.83 -45.85
C ASN A 384 11.84 -12.78 -44.95
N GLN A 385 11.97 -12.44 -43.65
CA GLN A 385 12.74 -13.18 -42.65
C GLN A 385 14.25 -13.31 -42.98
N LYS A 386 14.79 -12.36 -43.75
CA LYS A 386 16.22 -12.26 -44.01
C LYS A 386 16.88 -11.31 -43.02
N PRO A 387 18.10 -11.60 -42.55
CA PRO A 387 18.85 -10.69 -41.68
C PRO A 387 18.99 -9.27 -42.25
N CYS A 388 18.69 -8.28 -41.45
CA CYS A 388 18.97 -6.88 -41.74
C CYS A 388 20.46 -6.56 -41.55
N ALA A 389 20.97 -5.57 -42.29
CA ALA A 389 22.29 -5.00 -42.02
C ALA A 389 22.36 -4.33 -40.65
N ILE A 390 23.56 -4.16 -40.10
CA ILE A 390 23.72 -3.45 -38.82
C ILE A 390 23.27 -1.99 -38.97
N GLY A 391 22.43 -1.53 -38.06
CA GLY A 391 21.79 -0.19 -38.10
C GLY A 391 20.45 -0.14 -38.81
N GLU A 392 20.04 -1.20 -39.51
CA GLU A 392 18.72 -1.31 -40.14
C GLU A 392 17.67 -1.81 -39.14
N VAL A 393 16.44 -1.26 -39.24
CA VAL A 393 15.31 -1.65 -38.41
C VAL A 393 14.60 -2.86 -39.05
N GLY A 394 14.44 -3.92 -38.26
CA GLY A 394 13.69 -5.10 -38.63
C GLY A 394 12.90 -5.68 -37.46
N GLU A 395 12.20 -6.78 -37.64
CA GLU A 395 11.51 -7.51 -36.60
C GLU A 395 12.50 -8.39 -35.83
N MET A 396 12.46 -8.30 -34.50
CA MET A 396 13.31 -9.12 -33.62
C MET A 396 12.74 -10.53 -33.48
N TRP A 397 13.59 -11.53 -33.70
CA TRP A 397 13.33 -12.94 -33.48
C TRP A 397 14.28 -13.49 -32.43
N ALA A 398 13.77 -14.25 -31.46
CA ALA A 398 14.55 -14.80 -30.36
C ALA A 398 14.72 -16.30 -30.53
N GLY A 399 15.95 -16.81 -30.35
CA GLY A 399 16.29 -18.22 -30.43
C GLY A 399 17.11 -18.71 -29.22
N GLY A 400 17.49 -19.95 -29.23
CA GLY A 400 18.32 -20.58 -28.19
C GLY A 400 17.53 -21.07 -26.98
N ALA A 401 18.20 -21.12 -25.83
CA ALA A 401 17.70 -21.73 -24.60
C ALA A 401 16.52 -21.00 -23.95
N CYS A 402 16.24 -19.75 -24.35
CA CYS A 402 15.09 -18.98 -23.81
C CYS A 402 13.75 -19.37 -24.44
N VAL A 403 13.74 -19.98 -25.61
CA VAL A 403 12.51 -20.22 -26.38
C VAL A 403 11.65 -21.26 -25.66
N SER A 404 10.45 -20.84 -25.26
CA SER A 404 9.48 -21.68 -24.55
C SER A 404 8.97 -22.84 -25.39
N LYS A 405 8.33 -23.83 -24.78
CA LYS A 405 7.77 -25.00 -25.45
C LYS A 405 6.66 -24.67 -26.44
N GLY A 406 6.01 -23.52 -26.25
CA GLY A 406 4.93 -23.01 -27.07
C GLY A 406 3.67 -22.73 -26.26
N TYR A 407 2.59 -22.41 -26.98
CA TYR A 407 1.27 -22.21 -26.38
C TYR A 407 0.57 -23.55 -26.15
N LEU A 408 0.02 -23.74 -24.97
CA LEU A 408 -0.69 -24.96 -24.58
C LEU A 408 -1.92 -25.17 -25.46
N GLU A 409 -1.97 -26.36 -26.12
CA GLU A 409 -3.08 -26.78 -26.99
C GLU A 409 -3.54 -25.69 -28.00
N ASN A 410 -2.60 -24.97 -28.59
CA ASN A 410 -2.88 -23.97 -29.63
C ASN A 410 -1.91 -24.13 -30.82
N PRO A 411 -2.07 -25.17 -31.66
CA PRO A 411 -1.17 -25.44 -32.77
C PRO A 411 -1.17 -24.32 -33.83
N THR A 412 -2.29 -23.66 -34.05
CA THR A 412 -2.38 -22.56 -35.03
C THR A 412 -1.48 -21.41 -34.62
N LEU A 413 -1.60 -20.93 -33.39
CA LEU A 413 -0.79 -19.83 -32.87
C LEU A 413 0.68 -20.25 -32.75
N ASN A 414 0.95 -21.51 -32.40
CA ASN A 414 2.33 -22.05 -32.42
C ASN A 414 2.94 -21.97 -33.81
N GLY A 415 2.22 -22.33 -34.86
CA GLY A 415 2.68 -22.25 -36.27
C GLY A 415 2.90 -20.81 -36.75
N GLU A 416 2.19 -19.82 -36.19
CA GLU A 416 2.37 -18.41 -36.53
C GLU A 416 3.56 -17.75 -35.81
N ARG A 417 3.88 -18.21 -34.60
CA ARG A 417 4.80 -17.53 -33.74
C ARG A 417 6.13 -18.23 -33.56
N TYR A 418 6.19 -19.55 -33.76
CA TYR A 418 7.39 -20.33 -33.62
C TYR A 418 7.79 -20.92 -34.97
N ALA A 419 9.04 -20.75 -35.37
CA ALA A 419 9.61 -21.26 -36.60
C ALA A 419 10.88 -22.07 -36.33
N ALA A 420 11.29 -22.91 -37.26
CA ALA A 420 12.63 -23.51 -37.22
C ALA A 420 13.68 -22.42 -37.34
N ASP A 421 14.78 -22.52 -36.55
CA ASP A 421 15.87 -21.56 -36.60
C ASP A 421 16.85 -21.95 -37.72
N PRO A 422 16.86 -21.21 -38.85
CA PRO A 422 17.71 -21.53 -39.99
C PRO A 422 19.19 -21.20 -39.73
N PHE A 423 19.47 -20.36 -38.70
CA PHE A 423 20.83 -19.90 -38.42
C PHE A 423 21.57 -20.84 -37.47
N LEU A 424 20.90 -21.36 -36.44
CA LEU A 424 21.45 -22.37 -35.54
C LEU A 424 21.37 -23.79 -36.16
N GLY A 425 20.28 -24.12 -36.82
CA GLY A 425 20.06 -25.47 -37.33
C GLY A 425 19.76 -26.51 -36.24
N ASN A 426 20.01 -27.78 -36.48
CA ASN A 426 19.90 -28.89 -35.50
C ASN A 426 18.50 -28.99 -34.80
N GLY A 427 17.41 -28.60 -35.47
CA GLY A 427 16.07 -28.64 -34.91
C GLY A 427 15.80 -27.52 -33.90
N ALA A 428 16.69 -26.55 -33.74
CA ALA A 428 16.46 -25.37 -32.94
C ALA A 428 15.26 -24.56 -33.44
N ARG A 429 14.57 -23.89 -32.53
CA ARG A 429 13.42 -23.03 -32.84
C ARG A 429 13.72 -21.60 -32.48
N MET A 430 13.07 -20.68 -33.19
CA MET A 430 13.05 -19.26 -32.85
C MET A 430 11.61 -18.77 -32.70
N PHE A 431 11.44 -17.76 -31.91
CA PHE A 431 10.16 -17.13 -31.60
C PHE A 431 10.06 -15.76 -32.25
N ARG A 432 8.95 -15.50 -32.92
CA ARG A 432 8.59 -14.23 -33.54
C ARG A 432 8.08 -13.27 -32.51
N THR A 433 8.87 -12.27 -32.07
CA THR A 433 8.49 -11.36 -30.97
C THR A 433 7.47 -10.31 -31.40
N ARG A 434 7.44 -9.97 -32.70
CA ARG A 434 6.71 -8.80 -33.26
C ARG A 434 7.20 -7.45 -32.71
N ASP A 435 8.31 -7.41 -31.97
CA ASP A 435 8.99 -6.19 -31.59
C ASP A 435 9.95 -5.76 -32.71
N LEU A 436 9.97 -4.47 -33.02
CA LEU A 436 10.92 -3.87 -33.98
C LEU A 436 12.17 -3.43 -33.23
N GLY A 437 13.32 -3.68 -33.83
CA GLY A 437 14.61 -3.28 -33.30
C GLY A 437 15.69 -3.16 -34.34
N LYS A 438 16.82 -2.63 -33.94
CA LYS A 438 18.05 -2.62 -34.71
C LYS A 438 19.26 -2.80 -33.81
N TRP A 439 20.33 -3.34 -34.37
CA TRP A 439 21.65 -3.36 -33.76
C TRP A 439 22.30 -1.97 -33.88
N ASN A 440 22.87 -1.45 -32.80
CA ASN A 440 23.77 -0.31 -32.86
C ASN A 440 25.24 -0.79 -33.09
N GLU A 441 26.15 0.16 -33.26
CA GLU A 441 27.58 -0.10 -33.50
C GLU A 441 28.28 -0.78 -32.32
N HIS A 442 27.71 -0.74 -31.11
CA HIS A 442 28.24 -1.38 -29.90
C HIS A 442 27.75 -2.83 -29.74
N GLY A 443 26.90 -3.31 -30.65
CA GLY A 443 26.29 -4.63 -30.59
C GLY A 443 25.21 -4.74 -29.52
N GLU A 444 24.49 -3.66 -29.27
CA GLU A 444 23.32 -3.61 -28.41
C GLU A 444 22.05 -3.34 -29.22
N LEU A 445 20.93 -3.88 -28.75
CA LEU A 445 19.63 -3.74 -29.40
C LEU A 445 18.91 -2.48 -28.96
N GLU A 446 18.48 -1.69 -29.90
CA GLU A 446 17.54 -0.59 -29.71
C GLU A 446 16.12 -1.02 -30.07
N HIS A 447 15.13 -0.71 -29.23
CA HIS A 447 13.72 -1.06 -29.42
C HIS A 447 12.95 0.06 -30.13
N TYR A 448 12.24 -0.26 -31.21
CA TYR A 448 11.52 0.69 -32.07
C TYR A 448 9.98 0.50 -32.07
N GLY A 449 9.44 -0.17 -31.06
CA GLY A 449 7.99 -0.43 -30.97
C GLY A 449 7.61 -1.80 -31.47
N ARG A 450 6.32 -1.99 -31.84
CA ARG A 450 5.78 -3.30 -32.23
C ARG A 450 5.10 -3.22 -33.61
N THR A 451 5.04 -4.38 -34.29
CA THR A 451 4.33 -4.54 -35.55
C THR A 451 2.84 -4.83 -35.37
N ASP A 452 2.38 -5.17 -34.15
CA ASP A 452 1.01 -5.51 -33.80
C ASP A 452 0.35 -4.52 -32.84
N ASP A 453 -0.93 -4.74 -32.56
CA ASP A 453 -1.74 -3.91 -31.65
C ASP A 453 -1.59 -4.28 -30.16
N GLN A 454 -0.59 -5.09 -29.81
CA GLN A 454 -0.28 -5.41 -28.43
C GLN A 454 0.33 -4.21 -27.71
N VAL A 455 -0.22 -3.93 -26.54
CA VAL A 455 0.27 -2.81 -25.69
C VAL A 455 0.53 -3.29 -24.27
N LYS A 456 1.27 -2.49 -23.52
CA LYS A 456 1.42 -2.68 -22.09
C LYS A 456 0.74 -1.53 -21.35
N ILE A 457 -0.18 -1.91 -20.44
CA ILE A 457 -0.96 -0.98 -19.61
C ILE A 457 -0.70 -1.33 -18.14
N LYS A 458 -0.14 -0.38 -17.40
CA LYS A 458 0.27 -0.60 -15.98
C LYS A 458 1.19 -1.80 -15.79
N GLY A 459 2.01 -2.13 -16.82
CA GLY A 459 2.89 -3.30 -16.83
C GLY A 459 2.25 -4.60 -17.33
N PHE A 460 0.94 -4.65 -17.45
CA PHE A 460 0.24 -5.83 -17.96
C PHE A 460 0.19 -5.83 -19.48
N ARG A 461 0.43 -6.99 -20.05
CA ARG A 461 0.27 -7.25 -21.50
C ARG A 461 -1.22 -7.22 -21.85
N VAL A 462 -1.60 -6.35 -22.77
CA VAL A 462 -2.99 -6.21 -23.25
C VAL A 462 -3.00 -6.29 -24.77
N GLU A 463 -3.82 -7.17 -25.28
CA GLU A 463 -4.14 -7.26 -26.70
C GLU A 463 -5.34 -6.38 -26.99
N LEU A 464 -5.16 -5.30 -27.72
CA LEU A 464 -6.23 -4.38 -28.04
C LEU A 464 -7.36 -5.04 -28.86
N ASP A 465 -6.99 -6.00 -29.72
CA ASP A 465 -7.96 -6.76 -30.51
C ASP A 465 -8.86 -7.64 -29.63
N SER A 466 -8.35 -8.19 -28.52
CA SER A 466 -9.19 -8.97 -27.57
C SER A 466 -10.21 -8.08 -26.89
N VAL A 467 -9.82 -6.86 -26.51
CA VAL A 467 -10.75 -5.88 -25.94
C VAL A 467 -11.78 -5.47 -26.99
N SER A 468 -11.36 -5.24 -28.21
CA SER A 468 -12.24 -4.89 -29.34
C SER A 468 -13.25 -6.02 -29.62
N ALA A 469 -12.80 -7.28 -29.61
CA ALA A 469 -13.68 -8.43 -29.85
C ALA A 469 -14.76 -8.60 -28.76
N VAL A 470 -14.42 -8.37 -27.49
CA VAL A 470 -15.41 -8.39 -26.41
C VAL A 470 -16.44 -7.27 -26.58
N LEU A 471 -16.01 -6.10 -27.00
CA LEU A 471 -16.90 -4.98 -27.28
C LEU A 471 -17.80 -5.24 -28.51
N GLU A 472 -17.26 -5.90 -29.53
CA GLU A 472 -18.04 -6.29 -30.73
C GLU A 472 -19.09 -7.39 -30.43
N ALA A 473 -18.91 -8.16 -29.36
CA ALA A 473 -19.86 -9.17 -28.91
C ALA A 473 -21.09 -8.57 -28.15
N ILE A 474 -21.07 -7.28 -27.84
CA ILE A 474 -22.22 -6.60 -27.21
C ILE A 474 -23.40 -6.60 -28.21
N PRO A 475 -24.63 -6.88 -27.76
CA PRO A 475 -25.81 -6.85 -28.63
C PRO A 475 -25.94 -5.51 -29.37
N ASN A 476 -26.22 -5.60 -30.68
CA ASN A 476 -26.29 -4.45 -31.59
C ASN A 476 -24.98 -3.70 -31.88
N CYS A 477 -23.83 -4.12 -31.35
CA CYS A 477 -22.54 -3.56 -31.71
C CYS A 477 -22.18 -3.98 -33.17
N LYS A 478 -21.95 -3.01 -34.03
CA LYS A 478 -21.56 -3.26 -35.43
C LYS A 478 -20.05 -3.33 -35.58
N ARG A 479 -19.33 -2.53 -34.78
CA ARG A 479 -17.87 -2.45 -34.80
C ARG A 479 -17.33 -1.82 -33.52
N ALA A 480 -16.20 -2.31 -33.03
CA ALA A 480 -15.48 -1.72 -31.91
C ALA A 480 -13.97 -1.67 -32.18
N VAL A 481 -13.29 -0.71 -31.57
CA VAL A 481 -11.84 -0.58 -31.60
C VAL A 481 -11.34 -0.07 -30.26
N ALA A 482 -10.48 -0.83 -29.61
CA ALA A 482 -9.73 -0.38 -28.43
C ALA A 482 -8.37 0.17 -28.84
N LEU A 483 -7.93 1.26 -28.24
CA LEU A 483 -6.65 1.89 -28.49
C LEU A 483 -5.94 2.22 -27.18
N LYS A 484 -4.62 2.22 -27.20
CA LYS A 484 -3.83 2.71 -26.08
C LYS A 484 -3.94 4.24 -26.04
N TYR A 485 -4.45 4.73 -24.92
CA TYR A 485 -4.52 6.18 -24.70
C TYR A 485 -3.20 6.71 -24.11
N ASP A 486 -2.72 6.05 -23.03
CA ASP A 486 -1.43 6.28 -22.41
C ASP A 486 -0.86 4.98 -21.81
N ASN A 487 0.23 5.06 -21.03
CA ASN A 487 0.81 3.89 -20.39
C ASN A 487 -0.02 3.32 -19.21
N GLN A 488 -1.12 3.97 -18.85
CA GLN A 488 -1.97 3.59 -17.73
C GLN A 488 -3.41 3.28 -18.13
N SER A 489 -3.84 3.66 -19.35
CA SER A 489 -5.25 3.58 -19.75
C SER A 489 -5.45 3.23 -21.22
N LEU A 490 -6.60 2.61 -21.46
CA LEU A 490 -7.17 2.35 -22.79
C LEU A 490 -8.34 3.29 -23.05
N VAL A 491 -8.59 3.59 -24.33
CA VAL A 491 -9.82 4.19 -24.81
C VAL A 491 -10.44 3.25 -25.84
N ALA A 492 -11.75 3.10 -25.83
CA ALA A 492 -12.46 2.31 -26.83
C ALA A 492 -13.45 3.17 -27.63
N PHE A 493 -13.75 2.72 -28.83
CA PHE A 493 -14.72 3.32 -29.76
C PHE A 493 -15.66 2.23 -30.21
N VAL A 494 -16.97 2.45 -30.09
CA VAL A 494 -18.03 1.50 -30.44
C VAL A 494 -19.00 2.14 -31.42
N SER A 495 -19.63 1.37 -32.24
CA SER A 495 -20.67 1.76 -33.20
C SER A 495 -21.82 0.76 -33.14
N PRO A 496 -23.09 1.20 -33.12
CA PRO A 496 -23.60 2.57 -33.25
C PRO A 496 -23.50 3.38 -31.94
N ALA A 497 -23.88 4.63 -31.99
CA ALA A 497 -23.85 5.57 -30.86
C ALA A 497 -24.83 5.24 -29.72
N THR A 498 -25.65 4.21 -29.88
CA THR A 498 -26.62 3.74 -28.88
C THR A 498 -26.01 2.91 -27.74
N ILE A 499 -24.77 2.43 -27.89
CA ILE A 499 -24.07 1.65 -26.87
C ILE A 499 -23.52 2.60 -25.81
N THR A 500 -23.85 2.36 -24.55
CA THR A 500 -23.39 3.21 -23.45
C THR A 500 -21.98 2.86 -22.99
N GLU A 501 -21.29 3.81 -22.37
CA GLU A 501 -19.97 3.58 -21.79
C GLU A 501 -19.99 2.53 -20.67
N GLU A 502 -21.03 2.58 -19.81
CA GLU A 502 -21.21 1.65 -18.70
C GLU A 502 -21.42 0.22 -19.19
N GLU A 503 -22.24 0.02 -20.22
CA GLU A 503 -22.49 -1.28 -20.84
C GLU A 503 -21.20 -1.85 -21.44
N ALA A 504 -20.46 -1.04 -22.16
CA ALA A 504 -19.20 -1.42 -22.78
C ALA A 504 -18.12 -1.76 -21.73
N GLN A 505 -17.99 -0.95 -20.68
CA GLN A 505 -17.04 -1.20 -19.58
C GLN A 505 -17.43 -2.44 -18.77
N ALA A 506 -18.71 -2.68 -18.52
CA ALA A 506 -19.22 -3.85 -17.83
C ALA A 506 -18.90 -5.14 -18.61
N ALA A 507 -19.19 -5.16 -19.92
CA ALA A 507 -18.91 -6.31 -20.78
C ALA A 507 -17.42 -6.69 -20.78
N VAL A 508 -16.52 -5.71 -20.87
CA VAL A 508 -15.09 -5.98 -20.79
C VAL A 508 -14.67 -6.43 -19.40
N GLY A 509 -15.24 -5.86 -18.34
CA GLY A 509 -14.92 -6.20 -16.94
C GLY A 509 -15.37 -7.61 -16.53
N GLU A 510 -16.43 -8.15 -17.18
CA GLU A 510 -16.91 -9.53 -16.99
C GLU A 510 -16.05 -10.57 -17.74
N ALA A 511 -15.52 -10.19 -18.89
CA ALA A 511 -14.78 -11.08 -19.78
C ALA A 511 -13.27 -11.05 -19.57
N LEU A 512 -12.70 -9.89 -19.25
CA LEU A 512 -11.25 -9.65 -19.19
C LEU A 512 -10.84 -9.01 -17.85
N PRO A 513 -9.54 -9.12 -17.46
CA PRO A 513 -9.03 -8.48 -16.25
C PRO A 513 -9.22 -6.96 -16.23
N TYR A 514 -9.33 -6.39 -15.05
CA TYR A 514 -9.61 -4.96 -14.83
C TYR A 514 -8.69 -3.98 -15.59
N TYR A 515 -7.46 -4.39 -15.87
CA TYR A 515 -6.50 -3.55 -16.61
C TYR A 515 -6.77 -3.50 -18.13
N CYS A 516 -7.65 -4.36 -18.63
CA CYS A 516 -8.16 -4.37 -20.00
C CYS A 516 -9.40 -3.48 -20.18
N VAL A 517 -10.06 -3.07 -19.08
CA VAL A 517 -11.25 -2.23 -19.14
C VAL A 517 -10.87 -0.82 -19.60
N PRO A 518 -11.44 -0.33 -20.72
CA PRO A 518 -11.18 1.02 -21.19
C PRO A 518 -11.57 2.06 -20.15
N SER A 519 -10.73 3.07 -19.93
CA SER A 519 -11.04 4.17 -19.02
C SER A 519 -12.11 5.10 -19.56
N LYS A 520 -12.36 5.03 -20.87
CA LYS A 520 -13.34 5.82 -21.62
C LYS A 520 -13.80 5.03 -22.83
N VAL A 521 -15.10 5.09 -23.11
CA VAL A 521 -15.69 4.54 -24.33
C VAL A 521 -16.44 5.65 -25.06
N LEU A 522 -16.14 5.81 -26.35
CA LEU A 522 -16.79 6.80 -27.23
C LEU A 522 -17.67 6.04 -28.23
N ALA A 523 -18.97 6.22 -28.12
CA ALA A 523 -19.93 5.67 -29.05
C ALA A 523 -20.13 6.63 -30.24
N LEU A 524 -19.94 6.11 -31.45
CA LEU A 524 -20.04 6.84 -32.70
C LEU A 524 -21.04 6.13 -33.63
N GLU A 525 -21.78 6.86 -34.46
CA GLU A 525 -22.66 6.24 -35.45
C GLU A 525 -21.89 5.36 -36.42
N GLU A 526 -20.74 5.84 -36.89
CA GLU A 526 -19.80 5.07 -37.69
C GLU A 526 -18.36 5.40 -37.28
N LEU A 527 -17.49 4.37 -37.29
CA LEU A 527 -16.06 4.57 -37.04
C LEU A 527 -15.39 5.18 -38.29
N PRO A 528 -14.59 6.23 -38.17
CA PRO A 528 -13.92 6.89 -39.29
C PRO A 528 -12.96 5.94 -39.99
N LYS A 529 -12.93 6.05 -41.34
CA LYS A 529 -12.08 5.22 -42.22
C LYS A 529 -11.09 6.08 -42.99
N THR A 530 -9.90 5.55 -43.20
CA THR A 530 -8.91 6.12 -44.10
C THR A 530 -9.39 6.07 -45.57
N SER A 531 -8.73 6.80 -46.46
CA SER A 531 -8.98 6.75 -47.94
C SER A 531 -8.87 5.33 -48.53
N ARG A 532 -8.20 4.39 -47.80
CA ARG A 532 -8.05 3.00 -48.19
C ARG A 532 -9.09 2.07 -47.56
N GLY A 533 -10.12 2.60 -46.88
CA GLY A 533 -11.20 1.84 -46.25
C GLY A 533 -10.87 1.20 -44.89
N LYS A 534 -9.67 1.39 -44.35
CA LYS A 534 -9.29 0.93 -42.99
C LYS A 534 -9.72 1.93 -41.94
N ILE A 535 -10.01 1.48 -40.71
CA ILE A 535 -10.32 2.35 -39.56
C ILE A 535 -9.15 3.29 -39.30
N ASP A 536 -9.47 4.59 -39.18
CA ASP A 536 -8.48 5.63 -38.93
C ASP A 536 -8.21 5.78 -37.42
N LYS A 537 -7.30 4.93 -36.91
CA LYS A 537 -6.89 4.92 -35.49
C LYS A 537 -6.30 6.28 -35.02
N ARG A 538 -5.69 7.06 -35.93
CA ARG A 538 -5.13 8.40 -35.59
C ARG A 538 -6.23 9.41 -35.36
N LEU A 539 -7.24 9.41 -36.23
CA LEU A 539 -8.41 10.30 -36.11
C LEU A 539 -9.21 9.92 -34.83
N LEU A 540 -9.39 8.62 -34.54
CA LEU A 540 -10.04 8.15 -33.32
C LEU A 540 -9.32 8.66 -32.06
N LEU A 541 -8.00 8.52 -31.98
CA LEU A 541 -7.23 9.04 -30.84
C LEU A 541 -7.32 10.58 -30.75
N SER A 542 -7.41 11.29 -31.87
CA SER A 542 -7.62 12.73 -31.86
C SER A 542 -9.02 13.10 -31.35
N LEU A 543 -10.05 12.33 -31.72
CA LEU A 543 -11.41 12.47 -31.20
C LEU A 543 -11.48 12.20 -29.69
N ALA A 544 -10.77 11.19 -29.19
CA ALA A 544 -10.67 10.96 -27.75
C ALA A 544 -10.07 12.14 -27.01
N LYS A 545 -9.00 12.72 -27.55
CA LYS A 545 -8.36 13.93 -27.02
C LYS A 545 -9.26 15.17 -27.14
N GLN A 546 -9.98 15.32 -28.27
CA GLN A 546 -10.94 16.42 -28.49
C GLN A 546 -12.15 16.30 -27.58
N SER A 547 -12.72 15.09 -27.39
CA SER A 547 -13.84 14.87 -26.49
C SER A 547 -13.48 15.10 -25.02
N GLU A 548 -12.23 14.93 -24.63
CA GLU A 548 -11.75 15.43 -23.33
C GLU A 548 -11.69 16.95 -23.28
N THR A 549 -11.34 17.58 -24.41
CA THR A 549 -11.30 19.03 -24.54
C THR A 549 -12.72 19.61 -24.60
N GLU A 550 -13.68 18.94 -25.22
CA GLU A 550 -15.08 19.35 -25.32
C GLU A 550 -15.90 19.04 -24.09
N ALA A 551 -15.68 17.89 -23.43
CA ALA A 551 -16.24 17.59 -22.11
C ALA A 551 -15.72 18.55 -21.03
N THR A 552 -14.55 19.16 -21.28
CA THR A 552 -14.01 20.27 -20.47
C THR A 552 -14.58 21.63 -20.92
N ALA A 553 -15.14 21.76 -22.12
CA ALA A 553 -15.68 23.02 -22.65
C ALA A 553 -17.14 23.28 -22.28
N THR A 554 -17.93 22.25 -21.93
CA THR A 554 -19.35 22.34 -21.50
C THR A 554 -19.54 22.43 -19.99
N LYS A 555 -18.47 22.30 -19.20
CA LYS A 555 -18.43 22.63 -17.76
C LYS A 555 -17.70 23.98 -17.62
N PRO A 556 -18.07 24.84 -16.66
CA PRO A 556 -17.38 26.11 -16.49
C PRO A 556 -15.88 25.82 -16.33
N LYS A 557 -15.11 26.30 -17.29
CA LYS A 557 -13.64 26.21 -17.32
C LYS A 557 -13.10 26.89 -16.07
N THR A 558 -12.87 26.12 -15.04
CA THR A 558 -11.91 26.55 -14.03
C THR A 558 -10.55 26.35 -14.68
N ASP A 559 -10.00 27.43 -15.18
CA ASP A 559 -8.75 27.45 -15.95
C ASP A 559 -7.60 26.88 -15.09
N GLN A 560 -7.26 25.60 -15.30
CA GLN A 560 -6.23 24.89 -14.50
C GLN A 560 -4.86 25.54 -14.66
N ARG A 561 -4.58 26.16 -15.81
CA ARG A 561 -3.34 26.93 -16.05
C ARG A 561 -3.30 28.21 -15.21
N ALA A 562 -4.44 28.78 -14.84
CA ALA A 562 -4.52 29.96 -13.99
C ALA A 562 -3.99 29.74 -12.57
N TYR A 563 -3.95 28.49 -12.09
CA TYR A 563 -3.43 28.17 -10.74
C TYR A 563 -1.91 27.92 -10.71
N GLU A 564 -1.31 27.52 -11.83
CA GLU A 564 0.14 27.29 -11.92
C GLU A 564 0.95 28.60 -11.84
N HIS A 565 0.39 29.68 -12.38
CA HIS A 565 1.02 31.00 -12.42
C HIS A 565 0.71 31.90 -11.22
N VAL A 566 -0.02 31.39 -10.20
CA VAL A 566 -0.36 32.17 -9.01
C VAL A 566 0.90 32.53 -8.22
N GLN A 567 1.17 33.82 -8.12
CA GLN A 567 2.20 34.36 -7.24
C GLN A 567 1.64 34.48 -5.82
N LEU A 568 2.26 33.79 -4.88
CA LEU A 568 1.90 33.90 -3.48
C LEU A 568 2.46 35.19 -2.89
N PRO A 569 1.75 35.89 -1.98
CA PRO A 569 2.26 37.05 -1.26
C PRO A 569 3.55 36.73 -0.53
N ALA A 570 4.36 37.78 -0.27
CA ALA A 570 5.55 37.64 0.55
C ALA A 570 5.23 37.10 1.95
N GLN A 571 6.09 36.28 2.45
CA GLN A 571 5.93 35.74 3.81
C GLN A 571 6.23 36.83 4.85
N LYS A 572 5.55 36.77 6.00
CA LYS A 572 5.84 37.61 7.16
C LYS A 572 7.30 37.47 7.62
N SER A 573 7.79 38.48 8.36
CA SER A 573 9.14 38.45 8.94
C SER A 573 9.42 37.16 9.73
N TRP A 574 10.69 36.73 9.79
CA TRP A 574 11.13 35.50 10.45
C TRP A 574 10.61 35.37 11.91
N TRP A 575 10.62 36.45 12.70
CA TRP A 575 10.11 36.47 14.06
C TRP A 575 8.62 36.13 14.14
N ARG A 576 7.77 36.67 13.25
CA ARG A 576 6.34 36.35 13.19
C ARG A 576 6.10 34.93 12.72
N ARG A 577 6.91 34.43 11.79
CA ARG A 577 6.83 33.04 11.34
C ARG A 577 7.22 32.04 12.45
N MET A 578 8.25 32.37 13.23
CA MET A 578 8.63 31.57 14.40
C MET A 578 7.50 31.53 15.44
N TRP A 579 6.85 32.68 15.66
CA TRP A 579 5.72 32.78 16.60
C TRP A 579 4.49 32.00 16.15
N ASP A 580 4.14 32.00 14.86
CA ASP A 580 3.04 31.26 14.26
C ASP A 580 3.43 29.80 13.88
N GLY A 581 4.70 29.44 14.01
CA GLY A 581 5.28 28.15 13.64
C GLY A 581 4.95 26.99 14.58
N PRO A 582 5.32 25.74 14.20
CA PRO A 582 4.94 24.51 14.91
C PRO A 582 5.34 24.46 16.38
N ARG A 583 6.50 25.04 16.72
CA ARG A 583 7.03 25.01 18.08
C ARG A 583 6.30 25.95 19.04
N LEU A 584 5.78 27.06 18.53
CA LEU A 584 5.11 28.10 19.33
C LEU A 584 3.62 28.27 18.99
N MET A 585 2.99 27.27 18.36
CA MET A 585 1.54 27.30 18.08
C MET A 585 0.70 27.39 19.36
N HIS A 586 -0.54 27.82 19.25
CA HIS A 586 -1.46 28.05 20.38
C HIS A 586 -1.56 26.83 21.31
N TYR A 587 -1.56 25.61 20.77
CA TYR A 587 -1.55 24.38 21.55
C TYR A 587 -0.36 24.30 22.53
N ASN A 588 0.84 24.53 22.04
CA ASN A 588 2.05 24.48 22.85
C ASN A 588 2.15 25.67 23.81
N ARG A 589 1.63 26.85 23.41
CA ARG A 589 1.55 28.01 24.29
C ARG A 589 0.60 27.74 25.46
N LEU A 590 -0.57 27.14 25.25
CA LEU A 590 -1.49 26.76 26.31
C LEU A 590 -0.86 25.74 27.25
N ALA A 591 -0.17 24.74 26.74
CA ALA A 591 0.54 23.78 27.56
C ALA A 591 1.65 24.47 28.38
N PHE A 592 2.43 25.37 27.76
CA PHE A 592 3.48 26.14 28.42
C PHE A 592 2.91 27.07 29.51
N LEU A 593 1.78 27.73 29.25
CA LEU A 593 1.13 28.59 30.26
C LEU A 593 0.71 27.81 31.52
N VAL A 594 0.17 26.59 31.32
CA VAL A 594 -0.18 25.70 32.44
C VAL A 594 1.08 25.28 33.19
N ILE A 595 2.15 24.89 32.49
CA ILE A 595 3.43 24.54 33.12
C ILE A 595 4.05 25.73 33.85
N LEU A 596 3.99 26.94 33.28
CA LEU A 596 4.48 28.17 33.92
C LEU A 596 3.72 28.49 35.18
N ALA A 597 2.38 28.37 35.15
CA ALA A 597 1.53 28.56 36.35
C ALA A 597 1.94 27.57 37.46
N ASN A 598 2.20 26.31 37.12
CA ASN A 598 2.68 25.32 38.09
C ASN A 598 4.07 25.61 38.61
N PHE A 599 4.96 26.16 37.77
CA PHE A 599 6.29 26.59 38.19
C PHE A 599 6.22 27.77 39.17
N LEU A 600 5.35 28.74 38.90
CA LEU A 600 5.08 29.83 39.84
C LEU A 600 4.50 29.32 41.17
N THR A 601 3.60 28.31 41.13
CA THR A 601 3.07 27.66 42.33
C THR A 601 4.18 26.97 43.13
N LEU A 602 5.16 26.34 42.49
CA LEU A 602 6.31 25.74 43.16
C LEU A 602 7.18 26.80 43.86
N PHE A 603 7.46 27.93 43.20
CA PHE A 603 8.21 29.03 43.82
C PHE A 603 7.44 29.62 45.00
N TYR A 604 6.14 29.78 44.89
CA TYR A 604 5.30 30.20 46.03
C TYR A 604 5.41 29.22 47.21
N GLY A 605 5.28 27.91 46.94
CA GLY A 605 5.40 26.86 47.95
C GLY A 605 6.78 26.81 48.63
N LEU A 606 7.86 27.02 47.85
CA LEU A 606 9.21 27.10 48.41
C LEU A 606 9.48 28.39 49.22
N GLY A 607 8.90 29.50 48.82
CA GLY A 607 9.08 30.81 49.46
C GLY A 607 7.98 31.09 50.50
N GLN A 608 6.95 31.84 50.09
CA GLN A 608 5.92 32.35 51.02
C GLN A 608 5.00 31.28 51.60
N GLY A 609 4.76 30.17 50.83
CA GLY A 609 3.87 29.09 51.27
C GLY A 609 4.46 28.15 52.29
N GLN A 610 5.81 28.16 52.46
CA GLN A 610 6.55 27.33 53.42
C GLN A 610 6.13 25.87 53.42
N TRP A 611 5.94 25.29 52.21
CA TRP A 611 5.49 23.90 52.09
C TRP A 611 6.54 22.85 52.46
N TRP A 612 7.80 23.24 52.50
CA TRP A 612 8.93 22.43 52.94
C TRP A 612 9.74 23.23 53.99
N THR A 613 9.42 23.00 55.27
CA THR A 613 10.17 23.56 56.41
C THR A 613 10.92 22.44 57.13
N SER A 614 11.82 22.76 58.04
CA SER A 614 12.53 21.79 58.89
C SER A 614 11.54 20.90 59.68
N ASP A 615 10.39 21.43 60.03
CA ASP A 615 9.49 20.80 61.01
C ASP A 615 8.26 20.15 60.35
N GLN A 616 7.86 20.63 59.15
CA GLN A 616 6.64 20.16 58.49
C GLN A 616 6.76 20.20 56.97
N ILE A 617 6.16 19.18 56.31
CA ILE A 617 5.92 19.19 54.86
C ILE A 617 4.40 19.31 54.64
N ALA A 618 3.97 20.31 53.89
CA ALA A 618 2.56 20.57 53.58
C ALA A 618 1.98 19.60 52.51
N LEU A 619 1.97 18.28 52.78
CA LEU A 619 1.48 17.26 51.84
C LEU A 619 0.04 17.52 51.35
N GLN A 620 -0.83 18.11 52.21
CA GLN A 620 -2.20 18.47 51.81
C GLN A 620 -2.19 19.54 50.69
N SER A 621 -1.33 20.56 50.79
CA SER A 621 -1.23 21.61 49.77
C SER A 621 -0.73 21.05 48.45
N ILE A 622 0.30 20.18 48.48
CA ILE A 622 0.85 19.51 47.32
C ILE A 622 -0.22 18.60 46.66
N SER A 623 -0.97 17.81 47.46
CA SER A 623 -2.06 16.97 46.99
C SER A 623 -3.16 17.76 46.29
N LYS A 624 -3.55 18.96 46.82
CA LYS A 624 -4.53 19.84 46.19
C LYS A 624 -4.05 20.27 44.79
N VAL A 625 -2.78 20.68 44.64
CA VAL A 625 -2.24 21.10 43.35
C VAL A 625 -2.25 19.96 42.35
N ILE A 626 -1.93 18.73 42.77
CA ILE A 626 -2.00 17.53 41.93
C ILE A 626 -3.41 17.33 41.37
N LEU A 627 -4.39 17.29 42.28
CA LEU A 627 -5.78 17.01 41.90
C LEU A 627 -6.39 18.13 41.05
N VAL A 628 -6.07 19.41 41.32
CA VAL A 628 -6.47 20.52 40.46
C VAL A 628 -5.94 20.37 39.06
N ASN A 629 -4.65 20.02 38.88
CA ASN A 629 -4.07 19.80 37.57
C ASN A 629 -4.78 18.68 36.82
N PHE A 630 -5.00 17.51 37.44
CA PHE A 630 -5.72 16.41 36.81
C PHE A 630 -7.19 16.76 36.56
N THR A 631 -7.85 17.47 37.44
CA THR A 631 -9.24 17.92 37.24
C THR A 631 -9.35 18.83 36.02
N VAL A 632 -8.52 19.84 35.90
CA VAL A 632 -8.50 20.75 34.75
C VAL A 632 -8.21 19.96 33.47
N ALA A 633 -7.20 19.07 33.50
CA ALA A 633 -6.81 18.27 32.37
C ALA A 633 -7.93 17.32 31.86
N ILE A 634 -8.71 16.73 32.76
CA ILE A 634 -9.80 15.82 32.44
C ILE A 634 -11.07 16.56 32.03
N VAL A 635 -11.45 17.57 32.79
CA VAL A 635 -12.68 18.34 32.56
C VAL A 635 -12.63 19.08 31.22
N ILE A 636 -11.47 19.62 30.81
CA ILE A 636 -11.32 20.30 29.51
C ILE A 636 -11.57 19.35 28.31
N ARG A 637 -11.47 18.02 28.49
CA ARG A 637 -11.76 17.01 27.47
C ARG A 637 -13.20 16.49 27.53
N GLN A 638 -13.98 16.96 28.46
CA GLN A 638 -15.39 16.57 28.63
C GLN A 638 -16.26 17.16 27.50
N GLN A 639 -17.10 16.34 26.86
CA GLN A 639 -17.86 16.70 25.65
C GLN A 639 -18.74 17.96 25.86
N TYR A 640 -19.37 18.08 27.02
CA TYR A 640 -20.19 19.27 27.33
C TYR A 640 -19.34 20.53 27.46
N ILE A 641 -18.14 20.43 28.05
CA ILE A 641 -17.22 21.56 28.16
C ILE A 641 -16.68 21.96 26.79
N ILE A 642 -16.34 20.98 25.96
CA ILE A 642 -15.91 21.25 24.60
C ILE A 642 -17.01 21.98 23.82
N ASN A 643 -18.24 21.48 23.86
CA ASN A 643 -19.37 22.11 23.18
C ASN A 643 -19.66 23.53 23.73
N LEU A 644 -19.56 23.73 25.04
CA LEU A 644 -19.70 25.05 25.65
C LEU A 644 -18.63 26.03 25.16
N LEU A 645 -17.36 25.60 25.15
CA LEU A 645 -16.25 26.44 24.70
C LEU A 645 -16.38 26.82 23.22
N PHE A 646 -16.75 25.86 22.37
CA PHE A 646 -17.01 26.15 20.96
C PHE A 646 -18.23 27.09 20.83
N GLY A 647 -19.32 26.83 21.52
CA GLY A 647 -20.52 27.70 21.52
C GLY A 647 -20.18 29.14 21.90
N LEU A 648 -19.45 29.34 23.01
CA LEU A 648 -19.02 30.67 23.45
C LEU A 648 -18.08 31.33 22.43
N ALA A 649 -17.10 30.60 21.88
CA ALA A 649 -16.18 31.17 20.90
C ALA A 649 -16.86 31.53 19.58
N THR A 650 -17.81 30.73 19.12
CA THR A 650 -18.50 30.92 17.83
C THR A 650 -19.73 31.82 17.90
N SER A 651 -20.17 32.21 19.09
CA SER A 651 -21.23 33.22 19.26
C SER A 651 -20.76 34.65 18.98
N ALA A 652 -19.45 34.87 18.78
CA ALA A 652 -18.92 36.19 18.45
C ALA A 652 -19.53 36.75 17.17
N PRO A 653 -20.05 37.98 17.16
CA PRO A 653 -20.68 38.59 16.01
C PRO A 653 -19.69 38.72 14.84
N LYS A 654 -20.17 38.48 13.59
CA LYS A 654 -19.38 38.59 12.39
C LYS A 654 -18.88 40.02 12.09
N ASN A 655 -19.45 41.05 12.69
CA ASN A 655 -19.01 42.45 12.62
C ASN A 655 -17.83 42.79 13.55
N TRP A 656 -17.44 41.88 14.46
CA TRP A 656 -16.22 42.09 15.24
C TRP A 656 -14.97 42.11 14.37
N PRO A 657 -13.89 42.82 14.80
CA PRO A 657 -12.64 42.85 14.04
C PRO A 657 -12.14 41.46 13.73
N LEU A 658 -11.70 41.24 12.49
CA LEU A 658 -11.18 39.94 12.02
C LEU A 658 -10.04 39.43 12.90
N SER A 659 -9.23 40.33 13.50
CA SER A 659 -8.13 39.96 14.41
C SER A 659 -8.61 39.26 15.69
N ILE A 660 -9.81 39.60 16.19
CA ILE A 660 -10.44 38.96 17.37
C ILE A 660 -11.03 37.61 16.94
N ARG A 661 -11.84 37.60 15.86
CA ARG A 661 -12.48 36.38 15.34
C ARG A 661 -11.43 35.33 14.96
N ARG A 662 -10.30 35.75 14.37
CA ARG A 662 -9.17 34.91 14.09
C ARG A 662 -8.57 34.22 15.33
N ARG A 663 -8.49 34.90 16.46
CA ARG A 663 -8.02 34.33 17.74
C ARG A 663 -9.03 33.36 18.34
N LEU A 664 -10.31 33.70 18.30
CA LEU A 664 -11.40 32.83 18.75
C LEU A 664 -11.45 31.54 17.91
N GLY A 665 -11.18 31.62 16.62
CA GLY A 665 -11.06 30.45 15.75
C GLY A 665 -9.95 29.46 16.13
N LYS A 666 -9.02 29.80 17.03
CA LYS A 666 -8.01 28.87 17.55
C LYS A 666 -8.48 28.06 18.77
N ILE A 667 -9.78 28.12 19.11
CA ILE A 667 -10.35 27.44 20.31
C ILE A 667 -10.05 25.92 20.32
N TYR A 668 -10.02 25.25 19.18
CA TYR A 668 -9.75 23.82 19.06
C TYR A 668 -8.36 23.38 19.57
N HIS A 669 -7.48 24.32 19.94
CA HIS A 669 -6.17 24.04 20.55
C HIS A 669 -6.21 23.78 22.07
N PHE A 670 -7.39 23.77 22.71
CA PHE A 670 -7.55 23.53 24.16
C PHE A 670 -6.90 22.22 24.65
N GLY A 671 -6.65 21.25 23.77
CA GLY A 671 -5.87 20.04 24.10
C GLY A 671 -4.49 20.32 24.71
N GLY A 672 -3.92 21.52 24.48
CA GLY A 672 -2.69 21.95 25.16
C GLY A 672 -2.84 22.07 26.68
N ILE A 673 -4.02 22.44 27.17
CA ILE A 673 -4.32 22.49 28.62
C ILE A 673 -4.31 21.08 29.23
N HIS A 674 -4.84 20.09 28.51
CA HIS A 674 -4.79 18.69 28.93
C HIS A 674 -3.34 18.19 29.09
N VAL A 675 -2.49 18.45 28.07
CA VAL A 675 -1.09 18.02 28.11
C VAL A 675 -0.32 18.78 29.22
N GLY A 676 -0.52 20.08 29.33
CA GLY A 676 0.11 20.88 30.40
C GLY A 676 -0.28 20.42 31.79
N GLY A 677 -1.59 20.17 31.99
CA GLY A 677 -2.13 19.72 33.28
C GLY A 677 -1.69 18.31 33.67
N THR A 678 -1.74 17.36 32.73
CA THR A 678 -1.30 15.97 33.03
C THR A 678 0.20 15.89 33.28
N THR A 679 1.02 16.63 32.53
CA THR A 679 2.47 16.68 32.73
C THR A 679 2.82 17.32 34.06
N SER A 680 2.24 18.49 34.37
CA SER A 680 2.47 19.19 35.64
C SER A 680 1.94 18.38 36.82
N GLY A 681 0.76 17.77 36.69
CA GLY A 681 0.17 16.89 37.73
C GLY A 681 1.08 15.69 38.03
N THR A 682 1.67 15.08 37.01
CA THR A 682 2.61 13.94 37.19
C THR A 682 3.90 14.40 37.86
N VAL A 683 4.44 15.57 37.49
CA VAL A 683 5.64 16.14 38.14
C VAL A 683 5.35 16.45 39.61
N TRP A 684 4.22 17.12 39.91
CA TRP A 684 3.81 17.36 41.27
C TRP A 684 3.58 16.09 42.07
N PHE A 685 3.05 15.04 41.44
CA PHE A 685 2.89 13.73 42.06
C PHE A 685 4.25 13.11 42.39
N ALA A 686 5.26 13.24 41.54
CA ALA A 686 6.62 12.79 41.83
C ALA A 686 7.23 13.55 43.02
N ILE A 687 7.00 14.88 43.10
CA ILE A 687 7.40 15.71 44.26
C ILE A 687 6.67 15.24 45.53
N PHE A 688 5.37 14.97 45.47
CA PHE A 688 4.57 14.40 46.57
C PHE A 688 5.16 13.06 47.05
N VAL A 689 5.48 12.13 46.12
CA VAL A 689 6.08 10.84 46.44
C VAL A 689 7.41 11.05 47.17
N GLY A 690 8.28 11.92 46.66
CA GLY A 690 9.55 12.22 47.33
C GLY A 690 9.35 12.79 48.73
N SER A 691 8.39 13.73 48.90
CA SER A 691 8.07 14.35 50.18
C SER A 691 7.45 13.35 51.18
N LEU A 692 6.56 12.46 50.69
CA LEU A 692 5.95 11.41 51.49
C LEU A 692 7.02 10.37 51.93
N THR A 693 7.92 10.03 51.03
CA THR A 693 9.01 9.08 51.31
C THR A 693 9.95 9.65 52.37
N TYR A 694 10.28 10.96 52.29
CA TYR A 694 11.10 11.62 53.27
C TYR A 694 10.43 11.54 54.67
N GLN A 695 9.14 11.85 54.78
CA GLN A 695 8.39 11.72 56.05
C GLN A 695 8.36 10.25 56.52
N TRP A 696 8.13 9.30 55.67
CA TRP A 696 8.08 7.90 56.02
C TRP A 696 9.41 7.38 56.58
N ILE A 697 10.56 7.84 56.04
CA ILE A 697 11.91 7.43 56.52
C ILE A 697 12.25 8.11 57.81
N TYR A 698 12.00 9.41 57.93
CA TYR A 698 12.45 10.21 59.08
C TYR A 698 11.39 10.41 60.21
N GLN A 699 10.11 10.10 59.89
CA GLN A 699 8.98 10.21 60.84
C GLN A 699 8.06 8.96 60.69
N PRO A 700 8.54 7.74 60.93
CA PRO A 700 7.87 6.51 60.54
C PRO A 700 6.51 6.27 61.25
N HIS A 701 6.25 6.92 62.38
CA HIS A 701 4.99 6.77 63.09
C HIS A 701 3.83 7.63 62.49
N GLN A 702 4.11 8.55 61.58
CA GLN A 702 3.12 9.41 60.97
C GLN A 702 2.59 8.95 59.63
N VAL A 703 3.26 8.02 58.96
CA VAL A 703 2.92 7.57 57.59
C VAL A 703 2.76 6.07 57.50
N ALA A 704 1.56 5.63 57.16
CA ALA A 704 1.27 4.23 56.98
C ALA A 704 1.98 3.66 55.72
N THR A 705 2.62 2.51 55.86
CA THR A 705 3.32 1.82 54.75
C THR A 705 2.39 1.53 53.56
N GLY A 706 1.11 1.22 53.82
CA GLY A 706 0.12 0.97 52.75
C GLY A 706 -0.11 2.23 51.86
N LEU A 707 -0.10 3.42 52.47
CA LEU A 707 -0.20 4.67 51.69
C LEU A 707 1.00 4.87 50.78
N VAL A 708 2.22 4.57 51.30
CA VAL A 708 3.46 4.68 50.51
C VAL A 708 3.43 3.73 49.31
N LEU A 709 3.08 2.46 49.51
CA LEU A 709 3.01 1.44 48.45
C LEU A 709 2.03 1.83 47.32
N VAL A 710 0.80 2.25 47.70
CA VAL A 710 -0.20 2.71 46.72
C VAL A 710 0.31 3.94 45.96
N THR A 711 0.97 4.85 46.60
CA THR A 711 1.53 6.07 46.01
C THR A 711 2.65 5.75 45.01
N TYR A 712 3.56 4.82 45.30
CA TYR A 712 4.56 4.35 44.35
C TYR A 712 3.96 3.63 43.14
N ALA A 713 2.98 2.75 43.37
CA ALA A 713 2.29 2.06 42.27
C ALA A 713 1.61 3.08 41.32
N LEU A 714 0.96 4.10 41.89
CA LEU A 714 0.31 5.15 41.11
C LEU A 714 1.32 5.99 40.32
N LEU A 715 2.48 6.35 40.94
CA LEU A 715 3.54 7.08 40.22
C LEU A 715 4.07 6.28 39.03
N ALA A 716 4.36 5.02 39.23
CA ALA A 716 4.85 4.12 38.15
C ALA A 716 3.84 4.07 36.99
N LEU A 717 2.55 3.96 37.30
CA LEU A 717 1.50 3.91 36.31
C LEU A 717 1.33 5.23 35.56
N LEU A 718 1.37 6.38 36.26
CA LEU A 718 1.31 7.71 35.64
C LEU A 718 2.47 7.95 34.69
N VAL A 719 3.69 7.60 35.11
CA VAL A 719 4.89 7.71 34.25
C VAL A 719 4.72 6.84 32.98
N LEU A 720 4.21 5.63 33.14
CA LEU A 720 3.99 4.71 32.01
C LEU A 720 2.97 5.30 31.02
N ILE A 721 1.84 5.83 31.52
CA ILE A 721 0.82 6.52 30.69
C ILE A 721 1.46 7.68 29.91
N VAL A 722 2.28 8.51 30.58
CA VAL A 722 2.94 9.66 29.94
C VAL A 722 3.94 9.18 28.87
N VAL A 723 4.74 8.14 29.15
CA VAL A 723 5.70 7.57 28.19
C VAL A 723 4.99 7.08 26.92
N PHE A 724 3.87 6.37 27.05
CA PHE A 724 3.08 5.95 25.87
C PHE A 724 2.42 7.12 25.13
N ALA A 725 2.10 8.23 25.86
CA ALA A 725 1.51 9.44 25.27
C ALA A 725 2.51 10.33 24.53
N LEU A 726 3.83 10.12 24.68
CA LEU A 726 4.84 10.87 23.93
C LEU A 726 4.59 10.79 22.43
N PRO A 727 4.70 11.90 21.65
CA PRO A 727 4.30 11.93 20.24
C PRO A 727 4.94 10.84 19.38
N ARG A 728 6.21 10.49 19.66
CA ARG A 728 6.94 9.44 18.94
C ARG A 728 6.37 8.05 19.24
N ASN A 729 6.09 7.75 20.51
CA ASN A 729 5.58 6.46 20.94
C ASN A 729 4.12 6.27 20.53
N ARG A 730 3.31 7.31 20.71
CA ARG A 730 1.90 7.34 20.26
C ARG A 730 1.76 7.10 18.75
N ALA A 731 2.63 7.70 17.94
CA ALA A 731 2.60 7.50 16.49
C ALA A 731 3.05 6.09 16.07
N LYS A 732 3.98 5.47 16.82
CA LYS A 732 4.51 4.14 16.49
C LYS A 732 3.65 3.00 17.04
N TYR A 733 3.05 3.18 18.23
CA TYR A 733 2.32 2.14 18.97
C TYR A 733 0.90 2.62 19.33
N HIS A 734 0.14 3.06 18.33
CA HIS A 734 -1.17 3.70 18.52
C HIS A 734 -2.13 2.88 19.38
N ASP A 735 -2.34 1.61 19.05
CA ASP A 735 -3.27 0.72 19.77
C ASP A 735 -2.83 0.43 21.21
N ALA A 736 -1.51 0.29 21.42
CA ALA A 736 -0.97 0.12 22.77
C ALA A 736 -1.14 1.41 23.59
N PHE A 737 -0.95 2.59 22.97
CA PHE A 737 -1.24 3.87 23.61
C PHE A 737 -2.71 3.98 23.99
N GLU A 738 -3.67 3.65 23.12
CA GLU A 738 -5.09 3.74 23.44
C GLU A 738 -5.49 2.83 24.62
N ARG A 739 -5.02 1.58 24.59
CA ARG A 739 -5.25 0.62 25.66
C ARG A 739 -4.64 1.08 26.98
N MET A 740 -3.36 1.49 26.97
CA MET A 740 -2.67 2.00 28.16
C MET A 740 -3.34 3.26 28.71
N HIS A 741 -3.72 4.19 27.84
CA HIS A 741 -4.39 5.43 28.27
C HIS A 741 -5.76 5.15 28.88
N ARG A 742 -6.53 4.19 28.35
CA ARG A 742 -7.86 3.81 28.85
C ARG A 742 -7.80 2.99 30.13
N PHE A 743 -7.19 1.80 30.07
CA PHE A 743 -7.16 0.90 31.22
C PHE A 743 -6.23 1.38 32.33
N GLY A 744 -5.05 1.88 31.94
CA GLY A 744 -4.13 2.55 32.88
C GLY A 744 -4.78 3.76 33.53
N GLY A 745 -5.53 4.56 32.78
CA GLY A 745 -6.29 5.71 33.30
C GLY A 745 -7.37 5.29 34.32
N TRP A 746 -8.12 4.22 34.07
CA TRP A 746 -9.10 3.69 35.04
C TRP A 746 -8.42 3.12 36.27
N THR A 747 -7.34 2.38 36.12
CA THR A 747 -6.55 1.87 37.23
C THR A 747 -5.94 3.02 38.05
N ALA A 748 -5.42 4.05 37.41
CA ALA A 748 -4.91 5.25 38.08
C ALA A 748 -6.02 5.95 38.89
N LEU A 749 -7.24 6.04 38.36
CA LEU A 749 -8.39 6.59 39.07
C LEU A 749 -8.70 5.79 40.33
N LEU A 750 -8.73 4.48 40.26
CA LEU A 750 -8.93 3.59 41.43
C LEU A 750 -7.82 3.76 42.48
N LEU A 751 -6.57 3.84 42.03
CA LEU A 751 -5.42 4.10 42.93
C LEU A 751 -5.47 5.50 43.54
N PHE A 752 -5.94 6.53 42.84
CA PHE A 752 -6.16 7.86 43.39
C PHE A 752 -7.26 7.84 44.47
N TRP A 753 -8.33 7.06 44.28
CA TRP A 753 -9.34 6.88 45.33
C TRP A 753 -8.72 6.19 46.55
N ALA A 754 -8.02 5.08 46.39
CA ALA A 754 -7.36 4.37 47.47
C ALA A 754 -6.35 5.28 48.22
N GLN A 755 -5.50 6.00 47.47
CA GLN A 755 -4.52 6.93 48.01
C GLN A 755 -5.20 8.09 48.77
N THR A 756 -6.30 8.69 48.23
CA THR A 756 -7.02 9.79 48.89
C THR A 756 -7.69 9.31 50.17
N LEU A 757 -8.33 8.14 50.18
CA LEU A 757 -8.97 7.57 51.37
C LEU A 757 -7.92 7.29 52.47
N LEU A 758 -6.81 6.65 52.13
CA LEU A 758 -5.70 6.38 53.07
C LEU A 758 -5.04 7.66 53.55
N PHE A 759 -4.92 8.66 52.68
CA PHE A 759 -4.32 9.96 53.05
C PHE A 759 -5.20 10.76 54.03
N VAL A 760 -6.53 10.78 53.79
CA VAL A 760 -7.49 11.43 54.72
C VAL A 760 -7.48 10.70 56.05
N GLN A 761 -7.43 9.35 56.03
CA GLN A 761 -7.35 8.57 57.28
C GLN A 761 -6.06 8.89 58.07
N ALA A 762 -4.94 9.03 57.39
CA ALA A 762 -3.65 9.32 58.01
C ALA A 762 -3.54 10.76 58.54
N THR A 763 -4.33 11.71 57.98
CA THR A 763 -4.26 13.14 58.29
C THR A 763 -5.47 13.66 59.08
N GLN A 764 -6.43 12.78 59.46
CA GLN A 764 -7.58 13.15 60.25
C GLN A 764 -7.17 13.55 61.66
N GLY A 765 -7.69 14.66 62.17
CA GLY A 765 -7.57 15.06 63.58
C GLY A 765 -8.62 14.38 64.47
N GLU A 766 -8.95 14.97 65.63
CA GLU A 766 -9.97 14.51 66.62
C GLU A 766 -11.42 14.58 66.08
N GLY A 767 -11.69 14.00 64.92
CA GLY A 767 -13.02 14.05 64.31
C GLY A 767 -13.44 12.75 63.64
N SER A 768 -14.72 12.65 63.27
CA SER A 768 -15.20 11.52 62.45
C SER A 768 -14.52 11.47 61.09
N TYR A 769 -14.10 10.28 60.65
CA TYR A 769 -13.48 10.05 59.34
C TYR A 769 -14.38 10.57 58.18
N GLY A 770 -15.70 10.38 58.30
CA GLY A 770 -16.66 10.87 57.31
C GLY A 770 -16.63 12.39 57.19
N THR A 771 -16.60 13.11 58.33
CA THR A 771 -16.51 14.60 58.34
C THR A 771 -15.20 15.09 57.71
N ALA A 772 -14.08 14.43 58.02
CA ALA A 772 -12.78 14.74 57.43
C ALA A 772 -12.77 14.51 55.91
N LEU A 773 -13.39 13.44 55.46
CA LEU A 773 -13.48 13.09 54.05
C LEU A 773 -14.33 14.12 53.27
N PHE A 774 -15.55 14.43 53.75
CA PHE A 774 -16.44 15.39 53.10
C PHE A 774 -15.92 16.83 53.15
N ASN A 775 -15.09 17.19 54.11
CA ASN A 775 -14.41 18.49 54.16
C ASN A 775 -13.15 18.55 53.27
N SER A 776 -12.71 17.40 52.76
CA SER A 776 -11.56 17.36 51.88
C SER A 776 -11.91 17.85 50.47
N LEU A 777 -11.24 18.90 49.99
CA LEU A 777 -11.33 19.35 48.61
C LEU A 777 -10.89 18.23 47.64
N GLY A 778 -9.93 17.41 48.04
CA GLY A 778 -9.44 16.28 47.27
C GLY A 778 -10.53 15.26 46.94
N PHE A 779 -11.39 14.96 47.91
CA PHE A 779 -12.56 14.07 47.69
C PHE A 779 -13.48 14.59 46.60
N TRP A 780 -13.86 15.90 46.66
CA TRP A 780 -14.78 16.47 45.66
C TRP A 780 -14.17 16.61 44.29
N LEU A 781 -12.89 16.96 44.18
CA LEU A 781 -12.18 17.00 42.91
C LEU A 781 -12.11 15.60 42.29
N LEU A 782 -11.84 14.55 43.09
CA LEU A 782 -11.78 13.19 42.60
C LEU A 782 -13.19 12.67 42.21
N ALA A 783 -14.23 13.05 42.96
CA ALA A 783 -15.60 12.77 42.58
C ALA A 783 -15.99 13.44 41.25
N LEU A 784 -15.59 14.69 41.03
CA LEU A 784 -15.79 15.39 39.76
C LEU A 784 -15.05 14.73 38.61
N ILE A 785 -13.80 14.33 38.81
CA ILE A 785 -13.02 13.56 37.83
C ILE A 785 -13.73 12.26 37.46
N THR A 786 -14.18 11.50 38.49
CA THR A 786 -14.86 10.21 38.28
C THR A 786 -16.15 10.40 37.50
N PHE A 787 -16.97 11.38 37.88
CA PHE A 787 -18.20 11.72 37.17
C PHE A 787 -17.92 12.14 35.72
N SER A 788 -16.90 12.96 35.50
CA SER A 788 -16.51 13.43 34.19
C SER A 788 -16.09 12.24 33.25
N ILE A 789 -15.38 11.26 33.77
CA ILE A 789 -14.97 10.06 33.04
C ILE A 789 -16.16 9.12 32.80
N ALA A 790 -17.03 8.93 33.78
CA ALA A 790 -18.18 8.02 33.73
C ALA A 790 -19.31 8.54 32.81
N LEU A 791 -19.53 9.85 32.74
CA LEU A 791 -20.67 10.47 32.07
C LEU A 791 -20.87 10.03 30.60
N PRO A 792 -19.88 9.95 29.76
CA PRO A 792 -20.06 9.41 28.38
C PRO A 792 -20.50 7.94 28.36
N TRP A 793 -20.07 7.13 29.34
CA TRP A 793 -20.42 5.72 29.45
C TRP A 793 -21.84 5.47 29.93
N LEU A 794 -22.43 6.38 30.71
CA LEU A 794 -23.85 6.32 31.08
C LEU A 794 -24.78 6.44 29.88
N ARG A 795 -24.28 6.92 28.75
CA ARG A 795 -24.99 7.02 27.46
C ARG A 795 -24.55 5.96 26.44
N LEU A 796 -23.93 4.88 26.90
CA LEU A 796 -23.57 3.77 26.03
C LEU A 796 -24.84 3.08 25.50
N ARG A 797 -24.95 2.99 24.17
CA ARG A 797 -26.07 2.34 23.48
C ARG A 797 -25.58 1.53 22.29
N LYS A 798 -26.22 0.39 22.04
CA LYS A 798 -26.08 -0.38 20.80
C LYS A 798 -27.19 0.06 19.85
N VAL A 799 -26.82 0.54 18.67
CA VAL A 799 -27.71 1.17 17.72
C VAL A 799 -27.68 0.42 16.40
N PRO A 800 -28.85 0.09 15.79
CA PRO A 800 -28.87 -0.49 14.44
C PRO A 800 -28.42 0.57 13.43
N ILE A 801 -27.77 0.12 12.36
CA ILE A 801 -27.27 0.98 11.30
C ILE A 801 -27.65 0.44 9.92
N GLU A 802 -27.83 1.34 8.98
CA GLU A 802 -27.98 1.07 7.56
C GLU A 802 -26.70 1.50 6.84
N ILE A 803 -26.13 0.61 6.03
CA ILE A 803 -24.88 0.88 5.31
C ILE A 803 -25.13 0.81 3.81
N THR A 804 -24.72 1.85 3.09
CA THR A 804 -24.65 1.87 1.63
C THR A 804 -23.19 2.03 1.21
N ASN A 805 -22.70 1.14 0.37
CA ASN A 805 -21.32 1.18 -0.12
C ASN A 805 -21.27 1.66 -1.57
N PRO A 806 -21.02 2.94 -1.85
CA PRO A 806 -20.83 3.42 -3.21
C PRO A 806 -19.56 2.87 -3.86
N SER A 807 -18.60 2.40 -3.06
CA SER A 807 -17.36 1.76 -3.54
C SER A 807 -16.71 0.90 -2.43
N LYS A 808 -15.70 0.10 -2.80
CA LYS A 808 -14.85 -0.64 -1.82
C LYS A 808 -14.03 0.29 -0.90
N HIS A 809 -14.10 1.60 -1.07
CA HIS A 809 -13.32 2.57 -0.29
C HIS A 809 -14.16 3.40 0.67
N VAL A 810 -15.47 3.45 0.50
CA VAL A 810 -16.37 4.33 1.28
C VAL A 810 -17.64 3.59 1.66
N ALA A 811 -18.04 3.72 2.92
CA ALA A 811 -19.36 3.35 3.43
C ALA A 811 -20.09 4.60 3.92
N LEU A 812 -21.33 4.75 3.49
CA LEU A 812 -22.27 5.73 4.00
C LEU A 812 -23.14 5.03 5.05
N VAL A 813 -23.02 5.43 6.31
CA VAL A 813 -23.67 4.78 7.45
C VAL A 813 -24.75 5.70 7.98
N LYS A 814 -25.99 5.24 7.99
CA LYS A 814 -27.16 5.96 8.49
C LYS A 814 -27.65 5.34 9.79
N PHE A 815 -27.96 6.17 10.79
CA PHE A 815 -28.51 5.74 12.07
C PHE A 815 -29.13 6.89 12.86
N ASN A 816 -29.88 6.54 13.91
CA ASN A 816 -30.47 7.47 14.85
C ASN A 816 -30.37 6.91 16.27
N TYR A 817 -29.95 7.71 17.23
CA TYR A 817 -29.89 7.29 18.64
C TYR A 817 -30.44 8.35 19.62
N GLY A 818 -31.38 9.17 19.15
CA GLY A 818 -32.07 10.13 19.98
C GLY A 818 -31.23 11.33 20.40
N VAL A 819 -30.32 11.77 19.54
CA VAL A 819 -29.54 13.01 19.67
C VAL A 819 -29.75 13.87 18.43
N THR A 820 -29.64 15.18 18.57
CA THR A 820 -29.69 16.13 17.48
C THR A 820 -28.25 16.48 17.06
N PRO A 821 -27.72 15.97 15.95
CA PRO A 821 -26.44 16.41 15.47
C PRO A 821 -26.54 17.82 14.89
N PHE A 822 -25.43 18.54 14.93
CA PHE A 822 -25.28 19.84 14.28
C PHE A 822 -24.10 19.86 13.35
N ALA A 823 -24.10 20.76 12.37
CA ALA A 823 -22.99 20.89 11.42
C ALA A 823 -21.67 21.11 12.19
N GLY A 824 -20.63 20.34 11.84
CA GLY A 824 -19.34 20.34 12.53
C GLY A 824 -19.26 19.52 13.81
N SER A 825 -20.33 18.78 14.18
CA SER A 825 -20.25 17.80 15.26
C SER A 825 -19.74 16.44 14.76
N SER A 826 -19.18 15.65 15.69
CA SER A 826 -18.75 14.27 15.45
C SER A 826 -19.38 13.30 16.45
N THR A 827 -19.61 12.07 16.00
CA THR A 827 -20.06 10.96 16.85
C THR A 827 -19.00 9.89 16.89
N SER A 828 -18.71 9.37 18.10
CA SER A 828 -17.83 8.24 18.29
C SER A 828 -18.61 6.93 18.20
N ILE A 829 -18.18 6.03 17.32
CA ILE A 829 -18.74 4.68 17.17
C ILE A 829 -17.70 3.61 17.47
N SER A 830 -18.16 2.43 17.85
CA SER A 830 -17.32 1.27 18.15
C SER A 830 -18.01 -0.04 17.79
N ARG A 831 -17.24 -1.06 17.46
CA ARG A 831 -17.69 -2.47 17.38
C ARG A 831 -17.46 -3.20 18.71
N SER A 832 -16.43 -2.77 19.45
CA SER A 832 -16.03 -3.33 20.75
C SER A 832 -15.80 -2.22 21.77
N PRO A 833 -16.82 -1.81 22.52
CA PRO A 833 -16.80 -0.54 23.29
C PRO A 833 -15.69 -0.46 24.35
N LEU A 834 -15.20 -1.59 24.87
CA LEU A 834 -14.08 -1.61 25.82
C LEU A 834 -12.72 -1.43 25.13
N LEU A 835 -12.60 -1.82 23.85
CA LEU A 835 -11.31 -1.88 23.16
C LEU A 835 -11.01 -0.68 22.28
N GLU A 836 -12.01 -0.11 21.58
CA GLU A 836 -11.78 0.89 20.53
C GLU A 836 -12.92 1.90 20.42
N TRP A 837 -12.60 3.11 19.92
CA TRP A 837 -13.57 4.14 19.57
C TRP A 837 -13.05 5.00 18.42
N HIS A 838 -13.91 5.23 17.43
CA HIS A 838 -13.57 6.02 16.24
C HIS A 838 -14.60 7.12 16.04
N SER A 839 -14.13 8.35 15.88
CA SER A 839 -15.01 9.53 15.71
C SER A 839 -15.13 9.91 14.25
N PHE A 840 -16.38 10.11 13.80
CA PHE A 840 -16.70 10.54 12.44
C PHE A 840 -17.61 11.76 12.47
N ALA A 841 -17.49 12.61 11.46
CA ALA A 841 -18.34 13.79 11.32
C ALA A 841 -19.79 13.39 11.03
N ASN A 842 -20.71 14.05 11.71
CA ASN A 842 -22.14 13.87 11.51
C ASN A 842 -22.60 14.68 10.31
N VAL A 843 -23.20 14.03 9.34
CA VAL A 843 -23.82 14.65 8.18
C VAL A 843 -25.34 14.58 8.37
N PRO A 844 -26.05 15.72 8.54
CA PRO A 844 -27.50 15.73 8.59
C PRO A 844 -28.07 15.11 7.32
N ALA A 845 -29.13 14.33 7.43
CA ALA A 845 -29.88 13.80 6.29
C ALA A 845 -31.07 14.74 6.02
N PRO A 846 -31.06 15.47 4.89
CA PRO A 846 -32.20 16.33 4.56
C PRO A 846 -33.48 15.48 4.44
N ASN A 847 -34.56 15.95 5.08
CA ASN A 847 -35.89 15.33 5.03
C ASN A 847 -36.03 13.89 5.58
N GLU A 848 -35.06 13.40 6.34
CA GLU A 848 -35.05 12.05 6.91
C GLU A 848 -34.78 12.07 8.42
N ASN A 849 -35.36 11.10 9.14
CA ASN A 849 -35.04 10.92 10.56
C ASN A 849 -33.65 10.31 10.74
N GLY A 850 -32.76 10.99 11.50
CA GLY A 850 -31.41 10.53 11.77
C GLY A 850 -30.36 11.35 11.08
N PHE A 851 -29.16 10.77 10.98
CA PHE A 851 -28.00 11.38 10.31
C PHE A 851 -27.09 10.28 9.79
N ARG A 852 -26.15 10.67 8.95
CA ARG A 852 -25.21 9.73 8.31
C ARG A 852 -23.76 10.08 8.64
N LEU A 853 -22.90 9.07 8.57
CA LEU A 853 -21.46 9.20 8.63
C LEU A 853 -20.86 8.76 7.30
N THR A 854 -19.80 9.42 6.88
CA THR A 854 -18.99 8.99 5.73
C THR A 854 -17.72 8.33 6.25
N ILE A 855 -17.64 7.01 6.13
CA ILE A 855 -16.49 6.21 6.59
C ILE A 855 -15.67 5.82 5.38
N SER A 856 -14.42 6.27 5.33
CA SER A 856 -13.49 5.93 4.25
C SER A 856 -12.42 4.96 4.75
N ARG A 857 -11.95 4.07 3.88
CA ARG A 857 -10.87 3.11 4.16
C ARG A 857 -9.55 3.85 4.39
N ALA A 858 -9.23 4.13 5.64
CA ALA A 858 -8.03 4.87 6.06
C ALA A 858 -7.08 4.05 6.96
N GLY A 859 -7.54 2.92 7.49
CA GLY A 859 -6.79 2.02 8.37
C GLY A 859 -7.50 0.68 8.52
N ASP A 860 -6.93 -0.20 9.35
CA ASP A 860 -7.40 -1.58 9.50
C ASP A 860 -8.83 -1.66 10.03
N TRP A 861 -9.19 -0.84 11.00
CA TRP A 861 -10.55 -0.81 11.55
C TRP A 861 -11.59 -0.36 10.51
N THR A 862 -11.33 0.76 9.82
CA THR A 862 -12.25 1.27 8.79
C THR A 862 -12.33 0.33 7.59
N GLY A 863 -11.22 -0.35 7.25
CA GLY A 863 -11.19 -1.39 6.24
C GLY A 863 -12.11 -2.55 6.60
N LYS A 864 -11.92 -3.14 7.77
CA LYS A 864 -12.78 -4.22 8.28
C LYS A 864 -14.25 -3.79 8.43
N PHE A 865 -14.50 -2.54 8.84
CA PHE A 865 -15.87 -2.04 8.94
C PHE A 865 -16.59 -2.01 7.58
N ILE A 866 -15.89 -1.58 6.52
CA ILE A 866 -16.42 -1.54 5.14
C ILE A 866 -16.60 -2.94 4.56
N ASP A 867 -15.71 -3.88 4.91
CA ASP A 867 -15.76 -5.25 4.41
C ASP A 867 -16.83 -6.09 5.13
N ASP A 868 -16.96 -5.95 6.47
CA ASP A 868 -17.84 -6.78 7.30
C ASP A 868 -19.30 -6.32 7.34
N LEU A 869 -19.61 -5.07 6.96
CA LEU A 869 -20.96 -4.46 6.95
C LEU A 869 -21.77 -4.75 8.23
N PRO A 870 -21.33 -4.33 9.40
CA PRO A 870 -22.00 -4.66 10.64
C PRO A 870 -23.43 -4.08 10.69
N SER A 871 -24.39 -4.84 11.24
CA SER A 871 -25.77 -4.39 11.39
C SER A 871 -25.98 -3.43 12.55
N HIS A 872 -25.02 -3.32 13.47
CA HIS A 872 -25.10 -2.49 14.65
C HIS A 872 -23.74 -1.89 15.01
N VAL A 873 -23.77 -0.72 15.68
CA VAL A 873 -22.60 -0.11 16.32
C VAL A 873 -22.94 0.32 17.75
N TRP A 874 -21.91 0.43 18.56
CA TRP A 874 -21.99 1.10 19.86
C TRP A 874 -21.72 2.58 19.70
N VAL A 875 -22.52 3.41 20.37
CA VAL A 875 -22.34 4.87 20.49
C VAL A 875 -22.28 5.26 21.97
N ARG A 876 -21.53 6.32 22.27
CA ARG A 876 -21.45 6.85 23.64
C ARG A 876 -21.41 8.38 23.65
N GLY A 877 -21.91 8.97 24.75
CA GLY A 877 -21.85 10.40 24.94
C GLY A 877 -22.83 11.18 24.04
N ILE A 878 -22.43 12.37 23.66
CA ILE A 878 -23.18 13.31 22.82
C ILE A 878 -22.33 13.71 21.60
N PRO A 879 -22.93 14.20 20.51
CA PRO A 879 -22.20 14.82 19.41
C PRO A 879 -21.27 15.93 19.92
N THR A 880 -20.01 15.88 19.51
CA THR A 880 -18.96 16.78 20.02
C THR A 880 -18.51 17.74 18.94
N ALA A 881 -18.45 19.03 19.24
CA ALA A 881 -18.00 20.07 18.33
C ALA A 881 -16.55 19.87 17.90
N GLY A 882 -16.26 20.09 16.61
CA GLY A 882 -14.94 20.00 16.00
C GLY A 882 -14.50 21.29 15.31
N VAL A 883 -13.33 21.26 14.70
CA VAL A 883 -12.74 22.42 14.02
C VAL A 883 -13.64 23.04 12.95
N GLY A 884 -14.56 22.29 12.36
CA GLY A 884 -15.51 22.79 11.38
C GLY A 884 -16.34 23.96 11.90
N ASN A 885 -16.77 23.92 13.17
CA ASN A 885 -17.66 24.94 13.75
C ASN A 885 -17.12 26.37 13.75
N ILE A 886 -15.84 26.57 13.52
CA ILE A 886 -15.24 27.92 13.45
C ILE A 886 -15.66 28.70 12.21
N ASP A 887 -16.25 28.06 11.19
CA ASP A 887 -16.78 28.72 10.00
C ASP A 887 -17.78 29.82 10.36
N LYS A 888 -18.58 29.61 11.43
CA LYS A 888 -19.57 30.59 11.98
C LYS A 888 -18.94 31.91 12.35
N LEU A 889 -17.63 31.95 12.61
CA LEU A 889 -16.89 33.17 12.94
C LEU A 889 -16.64 34.08 11.74
N PHE A 890 -16.80 33.59 10.52
CA PHE A 890 -16.39 34.28 9.31
C PHE A 890 -17.59 34.56 8.37
N SER A 891 -17.48 35.63 7.61
CA SER A 891 -18.52 36.00 6.65
C SER A 891 -18.49 35.07 5.42
N LYS A 892 -17.31 34.64 5.00
CA LYS A 892 -17.08 33.73 3.89
C LYS A 892 -15.87 32.82 4.18
N VAL A 893 -15.93 31.55 3.83
CA VAL A 893 -14.85 30.60 4.04
C VAL A 893 -14.56 29.76 2.80
N ILE A 894 -13.32 29.28 2.67
CA ILE A 894 -12.94 28.22 1.72
C ILE A 894 -12.79 26.92 2.51
N TRP A 895 -13.47 25.89 2.07
CA TRP A 895 -13.25 24.51 2.54
C TRP A 895 -12.23 23.82 1.63
N ILE A 896 -11.15 23.32 2.22
CA ILE A 896 -10.13 22.52 1.53
C ILE A 896 -10.25 21.09 2.04
N ALA A 897 -10.60 20.17 1.14
CA ALA A 897 -10.67 18.75 1.43
C ALA A 897 -9.69 17.94 0.56
N THR A 898 -9.12 16.87 1.10
CA THR A 898 -8.43 15.86 0.29
C THR A 898 -8.92 14.46 0.64
N GLY A 899 -9.21 13.68 -0.39
CA GLY A 899 -9.74 12.33 -0.17
C GLY A 899 -10.93 12.33 0.78
N SER A 900 -10.85 11.54 1.85
CA SER A 900 -11.87 11.41 2.90
C SER A 900 -12.12 12.67 3.74
N GLY A 901 -11.29 13.69 3.63
CA GLY A 901 -11.52 14.98 4.27
C GLY A 901 -12.81 15.66 3.84
N ILE A 902 -13.47 15.20 2.78
CA ILE A 902 -14.80 15.66 2.38
C ILE A 902 -15.86 15.37 3.45
N GLY A 903 -15.77 14.24 4.17
CA GLY A 903 -16.75 13.87 5.19
C GLY A 903 -16.99 14.97 6.23
N PRO A 904 -15.97 15.50 6.92
CA PRO A 904 -16.12 16.62 7.83
C PRO A 904 -16.52 17.97 7.19
N CYS A 905 -16.28 18.16 5.88
CA CYS A 905 -16.71 19.38 5.18
C CYS A 905 -18.21 19.34 4.81
N LEU A 906 -18.72 18.17 4.47
CA LEU A 906 -20.05 17.95 3.92
C LEU A 906 -21.18 18.55 4.78
N PRO A 907 -21.21 18.39 6.12
CA PRO A 907 -22.26 19.00 6.94
C PRO A 907 -22.37 20.52 6.78
N HIS A 908 -21.22 21.20 6.62
CA HIS A 908 -21.17 22.66 6.49
C HIS A 908 -21.57 23.13 5.09
N LEU A 909 -21.22 22.33 4.07
CA LEU A 909 -21.62 22.59 2.69
C LEU A 909 -23.15 22.45 2.53
N LEU A 910 -23.74 21.41 3.11
CA LEU A 910 -25.17 21.13 3.06
C LEU A 910 -26.00 22.09 3.91
N SER A 911 -25.52 22.51 5.08
CA SER A 911 -26.22 23.44 5.96
C SER A 911 -26.29 24.86 5.41
N GLN A 912 -25.31 25.26 4.58
CA GLN A 912 -25.19 26.61 3.99
C GLN A 912 -25.27 27.77 5.00
N GLU A 913 -25.00 27.51 6.29
CA GLU A 913 -25.06 28.55 7.34
C GLU A 913 -24.02 29.67 7.14
N THR A 914 -22.88 29.31 6.55
CA THR A 914 -21.83 30.26 6.19
C THR A 914 -21.52 30.15 4.71
N PRO A 915 -21.59 31.26 3.95
CA PRO A 915 -21.19 31.29 2.54
C PRO A 915 -19.81 30.68 2.36
N SER A 916 -19.72 29.68 1.51
CA SER A 916 -18.49 28.90 1.37
C SER A 916 -18.28 28.43 -0.04
N ARG A 917 -17.02 28.13 -0.41
CA ARG A 917 -16.64 27.44 -1.63
C ARG A 917 -15.77 26.25 -1.30
N LEU A 918 -16.03 25.13 -1.95
CA LEU A 918 -15.26 23.87 -1.78
C LEU A 918 -14.11 23.79 -2.78
N VAL A 919 -12.94 23.35 -2.28
CA VAL A 919 -11.81 22.84 -3.08
C VAL A 919 -11.52 21.41 -2.60
N TRP A 920 -11.82 20.43 -3.42
CA TRP A 920 -11.68 19.01 -3.06
C TRP A 920 -10.74 18.29 -4.03
N ALA A 921 -9.58 17.87 -3.56
CA ALA A 921 -8.61 17.09 -4.33
C ALA A 921 -8.67 15.61 -3.92
N THR A 922 -9.04 14.74 -4.86
CA THR A 922 -9.17 13.30 -4.61
C THR A 922 -8.95 12.50 -5.90
N ARG A 923 -8.80 11.18 -5.76
CA ARG A 923 -8.74 10.25 -6.88
C ARG A 923 -10.14 9.97 -7.39
N SER A 924 -10.35 10.05 -8.71
CA SER A 924 -11.59 9.65 -9.38
C SER A 924 -12.83 9.86 -8.50
N PRO A 925 -13.24 11.10 -8.19
CA PRO A 925 -14.21 11.44 -7.12
C PRO A 925 -15.52 10.66 -7.25
N ARG A 926 -16.11 10.58 -8.44
CA ARG A 926 -17.37 9.88 -8.69
C ARG A 926 -17.22 8.36 -8.49
N LYS A 927 -16.14 7.77 -8.98
CA LYS A 927 -15.84 6.33 -8.80
C LYS A 927 -15.57 5.98 -7.34
N THR A 928 -14.92 6.87 -6.58
CA THR A 928 -14.49 6.58 -5.20
C THR A 928 -15.61 6.83 -4.19
N TYR A 929 -16.42 7.88 -4.38
CA TYR A 929 -17.41 8.32 -3.41
C TYR A 929 -18.87 8.12 -3.89
N GLY A 930 -19.07 7.67 -5.12
CA GLY A 930 -20.38 7.49 -5.76
C GLY A 930 -20.87 8.75 -6.47
N GLU A 931 -21.69 8.56 -7.50
CA GLU A 931 -22.30 9.66 -8.27
C GLU A 931 -23.19 10.53 -7.38
N ALA A 932 -24.10 9.90 -6.61
CA ALA A 932 -25.06 10.58 -5.77
C ALA A 932 -24.42 11.57 -4.77
N LEU A 933 -23.31 11.21 -4.13
CA LEU A 933 -22.64 12.11 -3.19
C LEU A 933 -21.96 13.30 -3.90
N VAL A 934 -21.38 13.06 -5.07
CA VAL A 934 -20.74 14.12 -5.85
C VAL A 934 -21.79 15.08 -6.42
N ASP A 935 -22.92 14.56 -6.87
CA ASP A 935 -24.03 15.36 -7.39
C ASP A 935 -24.69 16.19 -6.25
N GLU A 936 -24.91 15.61 -5.07
CA GLU A 936 -25.36 16.31 -3.87
C GLU A 936 -24.43 17.50 -3.51
N ILE A 937 -23.11 17.30 -3.63
CA ILE A 937 -22.13 18.36 -3.38
C ILE A 937 -22.25 19.47 -4.46
N LEU A 938 -22.38 19.09 -5.73
CA LEU A 938 -22.45 20.04 -6.83
C LEU A 938 -23.77 20.80 -6.88
N GLU A 939 -24.87 20.21 -6.39
CA GLU A 939 -26.16 20.87 -6.24
C GLU A 939 -26.07 22.05 -5.27
N VAL A 940 -25.42 21.87 -4.12
CA VAL A 940 -25.25 22.92 -3.10
C VAL A 940 -24.04 23.80 -3.31
N GLN A 941 -23.07 23.34 -4.10
CA GLN A 941 -21.81 24.01 -4.42
C GLN A 941 -21.50 23.93 -5.94
N PRO A 942 -22.27 24.63 -6.80
CA PRO A 942 -22.06 24.55 -8.27
C PRO A 942 -20.67 24.99 -8.72
N GLU A 943 -20.04 25.87 -7.95
CA GLU A 943 -18.69 26.39 -8.21
C GLU A 943 -17.59 25.63 -7.45
N ALA A 944 -17.90 24.42 -6.89
CA ALA A 944 -16.88 23.61 -6.24
C ALA A 944 -15.75 23.24 -7.19
N LEU A 945 -14.53 23.44 -6.76
CA LEU A 945 -13.35 22.97 -7.48
C LEU A 945 -13.04 21.53 -7.06
N ILE A 946 -13.52 20.57 -7.85
CA ILE A 946 -13.23 19.15 -7.63
C ILE A 946 -12.04 18.77 -8.50
N TRP A 947 -10.87 18.58 -7.86
CA TRP A 947 -9.62 18.25 -8.53
C TRP A 947 -9.39 16.74 -8.54
N ASN A 948 -9.48 16.13 -9.72
CA ASN A 948 -9.17 14.72 -9.88
C ASN A 948 -7.65 14.52 -9.96
N THR A 949 -7.08 13.90 -8.91
CA THR A 949 -5.61 13.68 -8.83
C THR A 949 -5.10 12.58 -9.74
N ASP A 950 -5.97 11.72 -10.27
CA ASP A 950 -5.59 10.68 -11.22
C ASP A 950 -5.37 11.26 -12.61
N THR A 951 -6.13 12.30 -12.99
CA THR A 951 -6.05 12.96 -14.30
C THR A 951 -5.08 14.15 -14.32
N HIS A 952 -4.99 14.89 -13.21
CA HIS A 952 -4.25 16.17 -13.17
C HIS A 952 -3.04 16.14 -12.20
N GLY A 953 -2.73 14.98 -11.62
CA GLY A 953 -1.69 14.90 -10.59
C GLY A 953 -2.05 15.65 -9.30
N LYS A 954 -1.11 15.70 -8.36
CA LYS A 954 -1.32 16.37 -7.08
C LYS A 954 -1.09 17.88 -7.21
N PRO A 955 -2.08 18.73 -6.90
CA PRO A 955 -1.93 20.18 -7.01
C PRO A 955 -1.06 20.75 -5.88
N ASP A 956 -0.52 21.96 -6.10
CA ASP A 956 -0.02 22.78 -5.00
C ASP A 956 -1.21 23.36 -4.22
N MET A 957 -1.59 22.67 -3.15
CA MET A 957 -2.76 23.02 -2.34
C MET A 957 -2.64 24.40 -1.68
N VAL A 958 -1.44 24.97 -1.49
CA VAL A 958 -1.27 26.32 -0.93
C VAL A 958 -1.65 27.36 -1.97
N LYS A 959 -1.16 27.21 -3.20
CA LYS A 959 -1.50 28.10 -4.32
C LYS A 959 -2.98 28.03 -4.64
N LEU A 960 -3.53 26.81 -4.68
CA LEU A 960 -4.93 26.55 -5.00
C LEU A 960 -5.87 27.16 -3.94
N ALA A 961 -5.56 26.94 -2.65
CA ALA A 961 -6.31 27.53 -1.54
C ALA A 961 -6.23 29.08 -1.55
N TYR A 962 -5.06 29.62 -1.83
CA TYR A 962 -4.88 31.09 -1.92
C TYR A 962 -5.72 31.69 -3.04
N LYS A 963 -5.63 31.11 -4.24
CA LYS A 963 -6.43 31.58 -5.38
C LYS A 963 -7.93 31.50 -5.12
N ALA A 964 -8.41 30.35 -4.61
CA ALA A 964 -9.83 30.20 -4.25
C ALA A 964 -10.27 31.22 -3.20
N CYS A 965 -9.39 31.53 -2.22
CA CYS A 965 -9.66 32.55 -1.19
C CYS A 965 -9.79 33.95 -1.81
N GLN A 966 -8.93 34.30 -2.75
CA GLN A 966 -9.01 35.58 -3.46
C GLN A 966 -10.25 35.69 -4.35
N ASP A 967 -10.52 34.66 -5.18
CA ASP A 967 -11.61 34.67 -6.15
C ASP A 967 -12.99 34.74 -5.47
N PHE A 968 -13.12 34.10 -4.32
CA PHE A 968 -14.36 34.10 -3.54
C PHE A 968 -14.46 35.28 -2.55
N GLY A 969 -13.34 35.94 -2.26
CA GLY A 969 -13.26 36.98 -1.23
C GLY A 969 -13.45 36.40 0.18
N ALA A 970 -12.90 35.23 0.43
CA ALA A 970 -13.07 34.56 1.72
C ALA A 970 -12.18 35.16 2.83
N GLU A 971 -12.72 35.23 4.06
CA GLU A 971 -11.99 35.72 5.23
C GLU A 971 -11.08 34.65 5.86
N ALA A 972 -11.38 33.37 5.62
CA ALA A 972 -10.64 32.26 6.20
C ALA A 972 -10.66 31.01 5.31
N VAL A 973 -9.66 30.15 5.54
CA VAL A 973 -9.53 28.83 4.91
C VAL A 973 -9.57 27.74 5.99
N ILE A 974 -10.41 26.71 5.79
CA ILE A 974 -10.51 25.56 6.68
C ILE A 974 -10.08 24.33 5.90
N CYS A 975 -8.99 23.69 6.35
CA CYS A 975 -8.37 22.57 5.66
C CYS A 975 -8.56 21.26 6.43
N ILE A 976 -9.20 20.28 5.78
CA ILE A 976 -9.41 18.93 6.29
C ILE A 976 -8.68 17.93 5.39
N SER A 977 -7.54 17.46 5.88
CA SER A 977 -6.67 16.56 5.15
C SER A 977 -5.80 15.74 6.11
N ASN A 978 -4.87 14.94 5.59
CA ASN A 978 -3.86 14.31 6.43
C ASN A 978 -2.98 15.38 7.10
N LYS A 979 -2.43 15.04 8.26
CA LYS A 979 -1.64 15.94 9.13
C LYS A 979 -0.58 16.75 8.36
N LYS A 980 0.17 16.11 7.49
CA LYS A 980 1.29 16.74 6.74
C LYS A 980 0.79 17.82 5.77
N LEU A 981 -0.31 17.54 5.05
CA LEU A 981 -0.85 18.47 4.06
C LEU A 981 -1.64 19.58 4.73
N THR A 982 -2.46 19.27 5.75
CA THR A 982 -3.15 20.27 6.58
C THR A 982 -2.15 21.27 7.15
N TRP A 983 -1.04 20.77 7.68
CA TRP A 983 0.05 21.60 8.18
C TRP A 983 0.62 22.50 7.08
N LYS A 984 0.98 21.93 5.91
CA LYS A 984 1.53 22.68 4.78
C LYS A 984 0.61 23.81 4.33
N VAL A 985 -0.70 23.56 4.25
CA VAL A 985 -1.69 24.56 3.83
C VAL A 985 -1.85 25.64 4.90
N VAL A 986 -2.05 25.25 6.16
CA VAL A 986 -2.26 26.20 7.27
C VAL A 986 -1.03 27.10 7.47
N GLU A 987 0.19 26.54 7.55
CA GLU A 987 1.42 27.32 7.68
C GLU A 987 1.68 28.17 6.44
N GLY A 988 1.45 27.60 5.26
CA GLY A 988 1.64 28.31 3.99
C GLY A 988 0.79 29.56 3.87
N LEU A 989 -0.45 29.53 4.35
CA LEU A 989 -1.38 30.68 4.33
C LEU A 989 -1.19 31.61 5.54
N GLU A 990 -1.08 31.09 6.75
CA GLU A 990 -0.88 31.87 7.98
C GLU A 990 0.41 32.69 7.93
N SER A 991 1.49 32.13 7.39
CA SER A 991 2.76 32.84 7.20
C SER A 991 2.65 34.04 6.24
N ARG A 992 1.56 34.11 5.46
CA ARG A 992 1.26 35.19 4.52
C ARG A 992 0.14 36.10 4.98
N GLY A 993 -0.39 35.88 6.17
CA GLY A 993 -1.41 36.74 6.77
C GLY A 993 -2.85 36.29 6.57
N ILE A 994 -3.08 35.20 5.85
CA ILE A 994 -4.40 34.64 5.58
C ILE A 994 -4.80 33.72 6.71
N PRO A 995 -5.95 33.94 7.39
CA PRO A 995 -6.42 33.06 8.44
C PRO A 995 -6.67 31.65 7.90
N ALA A 996 -5.98 30.67 8.46
CA ALA A 996 -6.11 29.28 8.05
C ALA A 996 -6.19 28.34 9.26
N TYR A 997 -7.02 27.32 9.17
CA TYR A 997 -7.36 26.40 10.24
C TYR A 997 -7.38 24.97 9.75
N GLY A 998 -7.17 24.01 10.63
CA GLY A 998 -7.28 22.61 10.32
C GLY A 998 -6.96 21.73 11.52
N ALA A 999 -7.51 20.53 11.55
CA ALA A 999 -7.20 19.53 12.56
C ALA A 999 -5.76 19.02 12.35
N ILE A 1000 -4.83 19.54 13.14
CA ILE A 1000 -3.41 19.22 13.05
C ILE A 1000 -3.04 18.10 14.05
N TRP A 1001 -3.89 17.89 15.06
CA TRP A 1001 -3.69 16.91 16.12
C TRP A 1001 -4.80 15.86 16.08
N ASP A 1002 -4.39 14.60 16.26
CA ASP A 1002 -5.35 13.53 16.48
C ASP A 1002 -6.07 13.81 17.80
N SER A 1003 -7.32 14.14 17.71
CA SER A 1003 -8.20 14.35 18.87
C SER A 1003 -8.56 13.00 19.49
#